data_52f2b650639d8ba82ef4595aed1ceb3b
#
_entry.id   52f2b650639d8ba82ef4595aed1ceb3b
#
_cell.length_a   1.000
_cell.length_b   1.000
_cell.length_c   1.000
_cell.angle_alpha   90.00
_cell.angle_beta   90.00
_cell.angle_gamma   90.00
#
_symmetry.space_group_name_H-M   'P 1'
#
loop_
_entity.id
_entity.type
_entity.pdbx_description
1 polymer ?
#
loop_
_entity_poly.entity_id
_entity_poly.type
_entity_poly.pdbx_seq_one_letter_code
_entity_poly.pdbx_strand_id
1 'polypeptide(L)'
;MLFFTGTPHRGKDFGFLSLLRLLRPDMFSTDISLEKQLLSLQKLMIRNNKYNVTDLTGKRLFQEPNVSSETYEYSGAEQRFYNMLSNFIMMGMAYASGLIDCRAVMLVLISMQKLASSSVAAIRRAIRGRLGRIQQSREKLQNLREQMRRYEDFEQMQDDDEMAKIEENIVTISSELRLVENEEPALQKLLNAAEAVKKETKINKILEVLETRFQDRSVLFFTEYKATQSLLMSALIRRFGDECVTFINGDERADDVILSDGNAVTRYKSKKEAEREFNSGKARFLVSTEAGGEGIDLQENCYTLIHVDMPWNPMRMHQRVGRLNRYGQTKCVDVLSLRNPATVETRVWDKLNEKIERINTAFTQVMNEPEDMLQLVLGMTSPTFFRKIFTEGSQKGAENLSDWFDEESATFGGENVVNTVRELVGNVNKFDFRQVSDLIPRADLEDLRPFFETALTLNGRRVMKEEGGIRFRTPDDWKVGPGIRQRYSDMIFDRKDRSENASKRLLGVGHKIIDQAIKQAKDRSAAIATIPDQILPHPIIVFRIIERVTDPVKPDVIVGVKVQEMEGEKMLKDWQLLKYLNTLPLRRNFMRENSLSPEDMEKARTALSESEAFLKKRLDDLKLGFRVPDIEILAVLWPICFPEI
;
A
#
# COMPACT_ATOMS: atom_id res chain seq x y z
N MET A 1 -13.80 11.37 0.53
CA MET A 1 -12.86 10.62 -0.33
C MET A 1 -11.52 10.54 0.39
N LEU A 2 -10.81 9.40 0.34
CA LEU A 2 -9.47 9.21 0.90
C LEU A 2 -8.54 8.68 -0.18
N PHE A 3 -7.33 9.22 -0.27
CA PHE A 3 -6.28 8.72 -1.15
C PHE A 3 -5.16 8.10 -0.31
N PHE A 4 -4.71 6.91 -0.69
CA PHE A 4 -3.57 6.23 -0.10
C PHE A 4 -2.49 6.07 -1.16
N THR A 5 -1.31 6.61 -0.91
CA THR A 5 -0.16 6.52 -1.82
C THR A 5 1.15 6.60 -1.05
N GLY A 6 2.18 5.90 -1.52
CA GLY A 6 3.53 6.02 -0.98
C GLY A 6 4.30 7.23 -1.54
N THR A 7 3.92 7.72 -2.72
CA THR A 7 4.60 8.83 -3.41
C THR A 7 3.56 9.81 -3.99
N PRO A 8 2.99 10.68 -3.15
CA PRO A 8 1.93 11.60 -3.60
C PRO A 8 2.42 12.64 -4.60
N HIS A 9 3.69 13.07 -4.49
CA HIS A 9 4.34 14.03 -5.39
C HIS A 9 5.33 13.30 -6.30
N ARG A 10 5.13 13.39 -7.62
CA ARG A 10 5.93 12.72 -8.65
C ARG A 10 6.78 13.69 -9.48
N GLY A 11 7.33 14.71 -8.83
CA GLY A 11 8.18 15.71 -9.48
C GLY A 11 7.41 16.78 -10.30
N LYS A 12 6.08 16.73 -10.36
CA LYS A 12 5.25 17.74 -11.05
C LYS A 12 4.23 18.33 -10.08
N ASP A 13 4.38 19.59 -9.72
CA ASP A 13 3.50 20.32 -8.79
C ASP A 13 2.05 20.32 -9.27
N PHE A 14 1.82 20.52 -10.58
CA PHE A 14 0.48 20.51 -11.16
C PHE A 14 -0.28 19.21 -10.87
N GLY A 15 0.35 18.06 -11.05
CA GLY A 15 -0.27 16.76 -10.78
C GLY A 15 -0.59 16.58 -9.30
N PHE A 16 0.32 16.98 -8.41
CA PHE A 16 0.13 16.92 -6.97
C PHE A 16 -0.99 17.86 -6.50
N LEU A 17 -0.97 19.12 -6.93
CA LEU A 17 -2.02 20.10 -6.62
C LEU A 17 -3.38 19.66 -7.16
N SER A 18 -3.43 19.03 -8.34
CA SER A 18 -4.67 18.49 -8.91
C SER A 18 -5.28 17.40 -8.00
N LEU A 19 -4.47 16.51 -7.44
CA LEU A 19 -4.92 15.50 -6.46
C LEU A 19 -5.45 16.15 -5.17
N LEU A 20 -4.75 17.14 -4.64
CA LEU A 20 -5.17 17.87 -3.45
C LEU A 20 -6.47 18.65 -3.70
N ARG A 21 -6.61 19.27 -4.87
CA ARG A 21 -7.83 19.97 -5.29
C ARG A 21 -9.03 19.04 -5.42
N LEU A 22 -8.85 17.79 -5.84
CA LEU A 22 -9.93 16.80 -5.86
C LEU A 22 -10.48 16.49 -4.46
N LEU A 23 -9.61 16.56 -3.43
CA LEU A 23 -10.01 16.35 -2.04
C LEU A 23 -10.63 17.60 -1.42
N ARG A 24 -10.01 18.78 -1.65
CA ARG A 24 -10.39 20.05 -1.05
C ARG A 24 -10.24 21.20 -2.06
N PRO A 25 -11.23 21.37 -2.96
CA PRO A 25 -11.19 22.42 -3.97
C PRO A 25 -11.26 23.85 -3.39
N ASP A 26 -11.73 23.96 -2.15
CA ASP A 26 -11.77 25.19 -1.39
C ASP A 26 -10.41 25.62 -0.81
N MET A 27 -9.45 24.70 -0.70
CA MET A 27 -8.15 24.95 -0.06
C MET A 27 -6.97 24.95 -1.03
N PHE A 28 -7.09 24.25 -2.16
CA PHE A 28 -5.98 24.05 -3.10
C PHE A 28 -6.35 24.48 -4.53
N SER A 29 -5.44 25.19 -5.18
CA SER A 29 -5.57 25.63 -6.57
C SER A 29 -4.33 25.24 -7.37
N THR A 30 -4.54 24.83 -8.63
CA THR A 30 -3.46 24.57 -9.60
C THR A 30 -2.83 25.85 -10.16
N ASP A 31 -3.47 27.01 -9.94
CA ASP A 31 -3.03 28.31 -10.44
C ASP A 31 -2.12 29.06 -9.46
N ILE A 32 -1.98 28.51 -8.26
CA ILE A 32 -1.12 29.04 -7.19
C ILE A 32 0.05 28.07 -6.98
N SER A 33 1.27 28.59 -6.85
CA SER A 33 2.46 27.74 -6.61
C SER A 33 2.31 26.89 -5.36
N LEU A 34 2.91 25.68 -5.39
CA LEU A 34 2.87 24.75 -4.26
C LEU A 34 3.41 25.39 -2.97
N GLU A 35 4.50 26.15 -3.04
CA GLU A 35 5.13 26.83 -1.90
C GLU A 35 4.14 27.67 -1.08
N LYS A 36 3.25 28.39 -1.76
CA LYS A 36 2.24 29.25 -1.09
C LYS A 36 1.13 28.45 -0.40
N GLN A 37 0.99 27.17 -0.72
CA GLN A 37 -0.07 26.29 -0.22
C GLN A 37 0.44 25.23 0.77
N LEU A 38 1.75 25.16 1.04
CA LEU A 38 2.39 24.15 1.90
C LEU A 38 1.78 24.08 3.31
N LEU A 39 1.51 25.22 3.95
CA LEU A 39 0.92 25.26 5.29
C LEU A 39 -0.47 24.61 5.36
N SER A 40 -1.19 24.59 4.24
CA SER A 40 -2.50 23.95 4.15
C SER A 40 -2.43 22.42 4.11
N LEU A 41 -1.26 21.84 3.78
CA LEU A 41 -1.07 20.39 3.75
C LEU A 41 -1.31 19.72 5.10
N GLN A 42 -0.95 20.39 6.21
CA GLN A 42 -1.17 19.86 7.57
C GLN A 42 -2.64 19.53 7.86
N LYS A 43 -3.57 20.22 7.20
CA LYS A 43 -5.01 19.99 7.39
C LYS A 43 -5.57 18.83 6.57
N LEU A 44 -4.83 18.37 5.56
CA LEU A 44 -5.31 17.41 4.59
C LEU A 44 -4.49 16.12 4.53
N MET A 45 -3.20 16.21 4.79
CA MET A 45 -2.25 15.13 4.54
C MET A 45 -1.65 14.59 5.84
N ILE A 46 -1.73 13.28 6.02
CA ILE A 46 -1.05 12.53 7.09
C ILE A 46 -0.02 11.64 6.45
N ARG A 47 1.21 11.67 6.95
CA ARG A 47 2.30 10.86 6.48
C ARG A 47 2.98 10.13 7.64
N ASN A 48 2.99 8.82 7.56
CA ASN A 48 3.72 7.95 8.47
C ASN A 48 4.73 7.13 7.68
N ASN A 49 5.88 6.86 8.27
CA ASN A 49 6.85 5.92 7.73
C ASN A 49 6.77 4.56 8.44
N LYS A 50 7.32 3.53 7.80
CA LYS A 50 7.30 2.16 8.34
C LYS A 50 8.07 2.04 9.67
N TYR A 51 9.11 2.85 9.87
CA TYR A 51 9.97 2.77 11.05
C TYR A 51 9.32 3.34 12.30
N ASN A 52 8.38 4.28 12.14
CA ASN A 52 7.72 4.97 13.26
C ASN A 52 6.36 4.39 13.61
N VAL A 53 5.82 3.51 12.77
CA VAL A 53 4.53 2.88 13.04
C VAL A 53 4.70 1.78 14.08
N THR A 54 3.96 1.93 15.19
CA THR A 54 3.94 0.96 16.29
C THR A 54 2.54 0.38 16.47
N ASP A 55 2.44 -0.76 17.13
CA ASP A 55 1.17 -1.26 17.67
C ASP A 55 0.73 -0.44 18.91
N LEU A 56 -0.40 -0.81 19.46
CA LEU A 56 -0.95 -0.16 20.68
C LEU A 56 -0.05 -0.30 21.91
N THR A 57 0.88 -1.26 21.91
CA THR A 57 1.84 -1.49 22.99
C THR A 57 3.15 -0.70 22.80
N GLY A 58 3.31 -0.03 21.64
CA GLY A 58 4.51 0.69 21.27
C GLY A 58 5.60 -0.16 20.63
N LYS A 59 5.29 -1.43 20.27
CA LYS A 59 6.21 -2.29 19.53
C LYS A 59 6.17 -1.91 18.04
N ARG A 60 7.34 -1.78 17.41
CA ARG A 60 7.47 -1.51 15.96
C ARG A 60 6.77 -2.59 15.15
N LEU A 61 5.96 -2.19 14.17
CA LEU A 61 5.22 -3.10 13.28
C LEU A 61 6.08 -3.62 12.12
N PHE A 62 7.16 -2.93 11.78
CA PHE A 62 8.03 -3.28 10.67
C PHE A 62 9.48 -3.44 11.15
N GLN A 63 10.16 -4.43 10.58
CA GLN A 63 11.59 -4.64 10.76
C GLN A 63 12.34 -4.13 9.54
N GLU A 64 13.57 -3.66 9.73
CA GLU A 64 14.44 -3.30 8.61
C GLU A 64 14.80 -4.55 7.81
N PRO A 65 14.71 -4.50 6.46
CA PRO A 65 15.12 -5.63 5.63
C PRO A 65 16.63 -5.82 5.66
N ASN A 66 17.08 -7.07 5.65
CA ASN A 66 18.48 -7.42 5.52
C ASN A 66 18.85 -7.49 4.02
N VAL A 67 19.52 -6.47 3.53
CA VAL A 67 19.89 -6.36 2.11
C VAL A 67 21.31 -6.87 1.89
N SER A 68 21.48 -7.76 0.93
CA SER A 68 22.76 -8.35 0.55
C SER A 68 22.88 -8.48 -0.97
N SER A 69 24.12 -8.63 -1.45
CA SER A 69 24.39 -8.90 -2.86
C SER A 69 25.32 -10.09 -3.03
N GLU A 70 25.07 -10.87 -4.08
CA GLU A 70 25.95 -11.95 -4.53
C GLU A 70 26.51 -11.62 -5.90
N THR A 71 27.79 -11.87 -6.06
CA THR A 71 28.49 -11.64 -7.34
C THR A 71 28.54 -12.92 -8.17
N TYR A 72 28.47 -12.75 -9.48
CA TYR A 72 28.70 -13.81 -10.45
C TYR A 72 29.53 -13.26 -11.61
N GLU A 73 30.23 -14.15 -12.30
CA GLU A 73 31.03 -13.80 -13.48
C GLU A 73 30.47 -14.52 -14.71
N TYR A 74 30.51 -13.85 -15.84
CA TYR A 74 30.11 -14.45 -17.10
C TYR A 74 31.03 -15.60 -17.52
N SER A 75 30.43 -16.66 -18.03
CA SER A 75 31.18 -17.67 -18.78
C SER A 75 31.82 -17.06 -20.02
N GLY A 76 32.82 -17.72 -20.57
CA GLY A 76 33.48 -17.24 -21.80
C GLY A 76 32.51 -17.08 -22.99
N ALA A 77 31.42 -17.84 -23.03
CA ALA A 77 30.38 -17.70 -24.06
C ALA A 77 29.51 -16.46 -23.82
N GLU A 78 29.09 -16.25 -22.59
CA GLU A 78 28.30 -15.05 -22.20
C GLU A 78 29.13 -13.78 -22.40
N GLN A 79 30.40 -13.78 -22.00
CA GLN A 79 31.28 -12.63 -22.17
C GLN A 79 31.48 -12.25 -23.64
N ARG A 80 31.66 -13.26 -24.52
CA ARG A 80 31.75 -13.01 -25.97
C ARG A 80 30.47 -12.42 -26.51
N PHE A 81 29.32 -13.00 -26.14
CA PHE A 81 28.01 -12.48 -26.54
C PHE A 81 27.80 -11.04 -26.06
N TYR A 82 28.06 -10.75 -24.78
CA TYR A 82 27.91 -9.42 -24.20
C TYR A 82 28.79 -8.38 -24.88
N ASN A 83 30.06 -8.72 -25.16
CA ASN A 83 30.96 -7.84 -25.87
C ASN A 83 30.50 -7.56 -27.32
N MET A 84 30.03 -8.59 -28.02
CA MET A 84 29.50 -8.42 -29.39
C MET A 84 28.25 -7.54 -29.39
N LEU A 85 27.36 -7.74 -28.43
CA LEU A 85 26.14 -6.92 -28.29
C LEU A 85 26.48 -5.47 -27.94
N SER A 86 27.41 -5.23 -27.01
CA SER A 86 27.86 -3.89 -26.66
C SER A 86 28.47 -3.16 -27.86
N ASN A 87 29.28 -3.84 -28.67
CA ASN A 87 29.80 -3.29 -29.92
C ASN A 87 28.71 -2.98 -30.94
N PHE A 88 27.69 -3.87 -31.06
CA PHE A 88 26.55 -3.64 -31.95
C PHE A 88 25.76 -2.41 -31.52
N ILE A 89 25.50 -2.24 -30.22
CA ILE A 89 24.80 -1.08 -29.65
C ILE A 89 25.60 0.20 -29.92
N MET A 90 26.91 0.21 -29.67
CA MET A 90 27.76 1.38 -29.93
C MET A 90 27.76 1.76 -31.43
N MET A 91 27.88 0.80 -32.33
CA MET A 91 27.81 1.06 -33.78
C MET A 91 26.44 1.60 -34.18
N GLY A 92 25.36 1.05 -33.58
CA GLY A 92 24.00 1.51 -33.82
C GLY A 92 23.76 2.95 -33.33
N MET A 93 24.31 3.32 -32.19
CA MET A 93 24.25 4.68 -31.67
C MET A 93 25.01 5.66 -32.55
N ALA A 94 26.19 5.29 -33.04
CA ALA A 94 26.98 6.08 -34.01
C ALA A 94 26.21 6.24 -35.34
N TYR A 95 25.54 5.19 -35.80
CA TYR A 95 24.68 5.24 -37.00
C TYR A 95 23.49 6.15 -36.78
N ALA A 96 22.82 6.04 -35.63
CA ALA A 96 21.66 6.85 -35.30
C ALA A 96 21.98 8.35 -35.22
N SER A 97 23.16 8.73 -34.75
CA SER A 97 23.56 10.14 -34.65
C SER A 97 23.61 10.87 -35.99
N GLY A 98 23.74 10.12 -37.11
CA GLY A 98 23.67 10.65 -38.48
C GLY A 98 22.27 10.72 -39.08
N LEU A 99 21.22 10.25 -38.37
CA LEU A 99 19.85 10.20 -38.89
C LEU A 99 19.01 11.38 -38.41
N ILE A 100 18.06 11.80 -39.25
CA ILE A 100 17.08 12.87 -38.93
C ILE A 100 16.13 12.41 -37.80
N ASP A 101 15.77 11.12 -37.75
CA ASP A 101 14.91 10.52 -36.71
C ASP A 101 15.68 9.49 -35.90
N CYS A 102 16.64 9.98 -35.10
CA CYS A 102 17.52 9.13 -34.28
C CYS A 102 16.81 8.48 -33.08
N ARG A 103 15.68 9.05 -32.61
CA ARG A 103 15.01 8.63 -31.39
C ARG A 103 14.55 7.18 -31.44
N ALA A 104 13.95 6.75 -32.55
CA ALA A 104 13.45 5.40 -32.71
C ALA A 104 14.56 4.34 -32.66
N VAL A 105 15.67 4.61 -33.36
CA VAL A 105 16.84 3.70 -33.33
C VAL A 105 17.42 3.62 -31.94
N MET A 106 17.60 4.75 -31.26
CA MET A 106 18.10 4.81 -29.90
C MET A 106 17.22 4.02 -28.93
N LEU A 107 15.90 4.14 -29.05
CA LEU A 107 14.97 3.40 -28.19
C LEU A 107 15.12 1.89 -28.35
N VAL A 108 15.25 1.40 -29.60
CA VAL A 108 15.47 -0.04 -29.86
C VAL A 108 16.80 -0.51 -29.26
N LEU A 109 17.87 0.24 -29.42
CA LEU A 109 19.18 -0.12 -28.87
C LEU A 109 19.18 -0.14 -27.32
N ILE A 110 18.49 0.83 -26.70
CA ILE A 110 18.30 0.87 -25.24
C ILE A 110 17.51 -0.36 -24.78
N SER A 111 16.43 -0.71 -25.47
CA SER A 111 15.64 -1.90 -25.15
C SER A 111 16.46 -3.18 -25.29
N MET A 112 17.33 -3.27 -26.32
CA MET A 112 18.25 -4.41 -26.46
C MET A 112 19.23 -4.52 -25.29
N GLN A 113 19.74 -3.40 -24.80
CA GLN A 113 20.64 -3.37 -23.64
C GLN A 113 19.93 -3.81 -22.35
N LYS A 114 18.72 -3.33 -22.10
CA LYS A 114 17.91 -3.75 -20.96
C LYS A 114 17.58 -5.24 -20.98
N LEU A 115 17.15 -5.76 -22.14
CA LEU A 115 16.87 -7.18 -22.30
C LEU A 115 18.12 -8.03 -21.99
N ALA A 116 19.28 -7.62 -22.47
CA ALA A 116 20.53 -8.33 -22.22
C ALA A 116 20.98 -8.29 -20.75
N SER A 117 20.74 -7.17 -20.05
CA SER A 117 21.02 -7.07 -18.62
C SER A 117 20.14 -8.00 -17.78
N SER A 118 18.93 -8.30 -18.25
CA SER A 118 18.04 -9.26 -17.59
C SER A 118 18.49 -10.72 -17.85
N SER A 119 18.51 -11.14 -19.12
CA SER A 119 19.00 -12.48 -19.50
C SER A 119 19.39 -12.58 -20.97
N VAL A 120 20.27 -13.53 -21.30
CA VAL A 120 20.58 -13.89 -22.70
C VAL A 120 19.34 -14.44 -23.40
N ALA A 121 18.47 -15.17 -22.69
CA ALA A 121 17.21 -15.67 -23.22
C ALA A 121 16.28 -14.54 -23.68
N ALA A 122 16.18 -13.44 -22.91
CA ALA A 122 15.33 -12.31 -23.26
C ALA A 122 15.79 -11.64 -24.55
N ILE A 123 17.06 -11.29 -24.65
CA ILE A 123 17.60 -10.63 -25.86
C ILE A 123 17.64 -11.58 -27.06
N ARG A 124 17.92 -12.87 -26.88
CA ARG A 124 17.88 -13.89 -27.93
C ARG A 124 16.48 -13.99 -28.56
N ARG A 125 15.42 -13.99 -27.74
CA ARG A 125 14.03 -13.99 -28.22
C ARG A 125 13.74 -12.75 -29.07
N ALA A 126 14.16 -11.59 -28.62
CA ALA A 126 13.95 -10.32 -29.33
C ALA A 126 14.74 -10.28 -30.68
N ILE A 127 16.00 -10.70 -30.72
CA ILE A 127 16.82 -10.77 -31.94
C ILE A 127 16.21 -11.73 -32.94
N ARG A 128 15.79 -12.93 -32.51
CA ARG A 128 15.13 -13.93 -33.37
C ARG A 128 13.83 -13.38 -33.98
N GLY A 129 13.00 -12.72 -33.16
CA GLY A 129 11.78 -12.07 -33.62
C GLY A 129 12.06 -10.97 -34.65
N ARG A 130 13.10 -10.15 -34.44
CA ARG A 130 13.51 -9.10 -35.37
C ARG A 130 13.99 -9.65 -36.71
N LEU A 131 14.89 -10.64 -36.70
CA LEU A 131 15.34 -11.34 -37.93
C LEU A 131 14.19 -11.94 -38.73
N GLY A 132 13.24 -12.61 -38.07
CA GLY A 132 12.07 -13.19 -38.75
C GLY A 132 11.18 -12.14 -39.42
N ARG A 133 11.12 -10.93 -38.91
CA ARG A 133 10.32 -9.83 -39.49
C ARG A 133 11.05 -9.02 -40.56
N ILE A 134 12.37 -8.84 -40.46
CA ILE A 134 13.16 -8.25 -41.54
C ILE A 134 12.92 -9.01 -42.87
N GLN A 135 12.70 -10.32 -42.76
CA GLN A 135 12.41 -11.18 -43.92
C GLN A 135 10.96 -11.07 -44.44
N GLN A 136 10.01 -10.51 -43.68
CA GLN A 136 8.58 -10.53 -44.00
C GLN A 136 7.95 -9.18 -44.40
N SER A 137 8.64 -8.03 -44.27
CA SER A 137 7.94 -6.75 -44.16
C SER A 137 8.19 -5.69 -45.21
N ARG A 138 7.11 -4.98 -45.58
CA ARG A 138 7.10 -3.62 -46.15
C ARG A 138 5.94 -2.70 -45.66
N GLU A 139 5.11 -3.07 -44.70
CA GLU A 139 3.81 -2.41 -44.49
C GLU A 139 3.56 -1.62 -43.16
N LYS A 140 4.49 -1.38 -42.25
CA LYS A 140 4.13 -0.90 -40.89
C LYS A 140 4.86 0.30 -40.28
N LEU A 141 5.37 1.24 -41.07
CA LEU A 141 5.97 2.49 -40.53
C LEU A 141 4.99 3.35 -39.68
N GLN A 142 3.69 3.27 -39.99
CA GLN A 142 2.67 4.05 -39.29
C GLN A 142 2.45 3.58 -37.85
N ASN A 143 2.49 2.28 -37.61
CA ASN A 143 2.31 1.68 -36.29
C ASN A 143 3.48 1.95 -35.33
N LEU A 144 4.68 2.12 -35.85
CA LEU A 144 5.87 2.35 -35.03
C LEU A 144 5.85 3.74 -34.34
N ARG A 145 5.41 4.77 -35.07
CA ARG A 145 5.29 6.14 -34.53
C ARG A 145 4.23 6.20 -33.42
N GLU A 146 3.15 5.46 -33.56
CA GLU A 146 2.09 5.39 -32.57
C GLU A 146 2.54 4.60 -31.31
N GLN A 147 3.31 3.53 -31.46
CA GLN A 147 3.87 2.79 -30.36
C GLN A 147 4.95 3.55 -29.61
N MET A 148 5.79 4.32 -30.31
CA MET A 148 6.75 5.21 -29.65
C MET A 148 6.09 6.29 -28.81
N ARG A 149 4.98 6.88 -29.33
CA ARG A 149 4.18 7.84 -28.58
C ARG A 149 3.56 7.21 -27.34
N ARG A 150 3.03 5.98 -27.45
CA ARG A 150 2.54 5.21 -26.30
C ARG A 150 3.64 4.92 -25.30
N TYR A 151 4.85 4.60 -25.73
CA TYR A 151 5.98 4.39 -24.84
C TYR A 151 6.27 5.63 -23.98
N GLU A 152 6.29 6.83 -24.60
CA GLU A 152 6.48 8.09 -23.88
C GLU A 152 5.31 8.40 -22.92
N ASP A 153 4.07 8.06 -23.33
CA ASP A 153 2.88 8.23 -22.51
C ASP A 153 2.87 7.26 -21.31
N PHE A 154 3.17 5.98 -21.51
CA PHE A 154 3.25 4.96 -20.44
C PHE A 154 4.41 5.21 -19.48
N GLU A 155 5.53 5.72 -19.97
CA GLU A 155 6.63 6.11 -19.09
C GLU A 155 6.21 7.23 -18.12
N GLN A 156 5.35 8.15 -18.57
CA GLN A 156 4.79 9.19 -17.71
C GLN A 156 3.74 8.64 -16.73
N MET A 157 3.01 7.60 -17.10
CA MET A 157 2.00 6.94 -16.27
C MET A 157 2.58 5.93 -15.28
N GLN A 158 3.85 5.51 -15.46
CA GLN A 158 4.51 4.47 -14.65
C GLN A 158 3.78 3.11 -14.70
N ASP A 159 3.21 2.75 -15.85
CA ASP A 159 2.69 1.41 -16.09
C ASP A 159 3.82 0.47 -16.52
N ASP A 160 4.36 -0.25 -15.53
CA ASP A 160 5.58 -1.04 -15.67
C ASP A 160 5.40 -2.29 -16.55
N ASP A 161 4.21 -2.89 -16.57
CA ASP A 161 3.94 -4.08 -17.42
C ASP A 161 3.75 -3.72 -18.89
N GLU A 162 3.06 -2.61 -19.17
CA GLU A 162 2.95 -2.11 -20.53
C GLU A 162 4.32 -1.69 -21.05
N MET A 163 5.15 -1.08 -20.20
CA MET A 163 6.53 -0.74 -20.54
C MET A 163 7.37 -1.97 -20.88
N ALA A 164 7.34 -3.02 -20.04
CA ALA A 164 8.06 -4.26 -20.31
C ALA A 164 7.58 -4.93 -21.60
N LYS A 165 6.28 -4.96 -21.87
CA LYS A 165 5.71 -5.48 -23.12
C LYS A 165 6.16 -4.69 -24.33
N ILE A 166 6.17 -3.35 -24.26
CA ILE A 166 6.63 -2.48 -25.32
C ILE A 166 8.12 -2.72 -25.57
N GLU A 167 8.94 -2.80 -24.54
CA GLU A 167 10.38 -3.07 -24.64
C GLU A 167 10.67 -4.44 -25.26
N GLU A 168 9.96 -5.49 -24.88
CA GLU A 168 10.08 -6.82 -25.52
C GLU A 168 9.70 -6.81 -27.01
N ASN A 169 8.68 -6.05 -27.36
CA ASN A 169 8.12 -6.05 -28.71
C ASN A 169 8.79 -5.03 -29.63
N ILE A 170 9.31 -3.91 -29.09
CA ILE A 170 9.83 -2.81 -29.91
C ILE A 170 11.03 -3.24 -30.76
N VAL A 171 11.91 -4.07 -30.20
CA VAL A 171 13.07 -4.64 -30.92
C VAL A 171 12.60 -5.49 -32.10
N THR A 172 11.48 -6.18 -31.92
CA THR A 172 10.90 -7.06 -32.95
C THR A 172 10.09 -6.27 -33.99
N ILE A 173 9.24 -5.33 -33.56
CA ILE A 173 8.29 -4.61 -34.42
C ILE A 173 8.98 -3.54 -35.25
N SER A 174 10.06 -2.94 -34.74
CA SER A 174 10.84 -1.91 -35.42
C SER A 174 11.75 -2.42 -36.54
N SER A 175 11.42 -3.58 -37.11
CA SER A 175 12.22 -4.25 -38.14
C SER A 175 12.47 -3.42 -39.40
N GLU A 176 11.66 -2.40 -39.66
CA GLU A 176 11.80 -1.47 -40.79
C GLU A 176 12.86 -0.38 -40.56
N LEU A 177 13.24 -0.13 -39.28
CA LEU A 177 14.32 0.75 -38.93
C LEU A 177 15.64 0.00 -38.99
N ARG A 178 16.56 0.42 -39.84
CA ARG A 178 17.93 -0.11 -39.80
C ARG A 178 18.65 0.42 -38.56
N LEU A 179 19.19 -0.49 -37.73
CA LEU A 179 19.96 -0.14 -36.55
C LEU A 179 21.45 0.10 -36.86
N VAL A 180 21.94 -0.58 -37.87
CA VAL A 180 23.32 -0.48 -38.40
C VAL A 180 23.30 -0.74 -39.91
N GLU A 181 24.34 -0.31 -40.62
CA GLU A 181 24.41 -0.41 -42.07
C GLU A 181 24.25 -1.84 -42.63
N ASN A 182 24.83 -2.84 -41.95
CA ASN A 182 24.72 -4.27 -42.29
C ASN A 182 24.03 -5.04 -41.17
N GLU A 183 22.78 -4.73 -40.89
CA GLU A 183 22.07 -5.18 -39.71
C GLU A 183 21.83 -6.70 -39.68
N GLU A 184 21.27 -7.28 -40.75
CA GLU A 184 20.86 -8.67 -40.76
C GLU A 184 22.04 -9.66 -40.51
N PRO A 185 23.22 -9.52 -41.17
CA PRO A 185 24.39 -10.32 -40.86
C PRO A 185 24.92 -10.11 -39.43
N ALA A 186 24.82 -8.90 -38.91
CA ALA A 186 25.26 -8.58 -37.55
C ALA A 186 24.34 -9.23 -36.51
N LEU A 187 23.02 -9.15 -36.70
CA LEU A 187 22.04 -9.80 -35.84
C LEU A 187 22.16 -11.34 -35.90
N GLN A 188 22.43 -11.92 -37.09
CA GLN A 188 22.66 -13.35 -37.19
C GLN A 188 23.88 -13.81 -36.40
N LYS A 189 24.97 -13.05 -36.44
CA LYS A 189 26.15 -13.34 -35.62
C LYS A 189 25.83 -13.25 -34.13
N LEU A 190 25.06 -12.23 -33.72
CA LEU A 190 24.61 -12.09 -32.34
C LEU A 190 23.71 -13.26 -31.91
N LEU A 191 22.77 -13.67 -32.77
CA LEU A 191 21.90 -14.82 -32.50
C LEU A 191 22.70 -16.09 -32.29
N ASN A 192 23.65 -16.40 -33.20
CA ASN A 192 24.53 -17.55 -33.07
C ASN A 192 25.36 -17.53 -31.78
N ALA A 193 25.87 -16.35 -31.39
CA ALA A 193 26.58 -16.20 -30.13
C ALA A 193 25.65 -16.39 -28.91
N ALA A 194 24.41 -15.90 -28.95
CA ALA A 194 23.42 -16.11 -27.90
C ALA A 194 23.00 -17.59 -27.78
N GLU A 195 22.90 -18.31 -28.90
CA GLU A 195 22.57 -19.76 -28.93
C GLU A 195 23.73 -20.61 -28.40
N ALA A 196 24.96 -20.15 -28.49
CA ALA A 196 26.11 -20.79 -27.86
C ALA A 196 26.09 -20.74 -26.34
N VAL A 197 25.33 -19.83 -25.75
CA VAL A 197 25.12 -19.74 -24.29
C VAL A 197 24.05 -20.75 -23.88
N LYS A 198 24.48 -21.95 -23.49
CA LYS A 198 23.56 -23.04 -23.09
C LYS A 198 23.07 -22.92 -21.64
N LYS A 199 23.83 -22.29 -20.77
CA LYS A 199 23.51 -22.09 -19.35
C LYS A 199 23.94 -20.68 -18.95
N GLU A 200 23.02 -19.95 -18.37
CA GLU A 200 23.32 -18.60 -17.85
C GLU A 200 23.89 -18.69 -16.44
N THR A 201 25.05 -18.06 -16.23
CA THR A 201 25.76 -18.09 -14.94
C THR A 201 24.98 -17.42 -13.83
N LYS A 202 24.19 -16.38 -14.14
CA LYS A 202 23.25 -15.74 -13.22
C LYS A 202 22.26 -16.74 -12.66
N ILE A 203 21.62 -17.54 -13.51
CA ILE A 203 20.64 -18.57 -13.11
C ILE A 203 21.31 -19.66 -12.27
N ASN A 204 22.50 -20.10 -12.67
CA ASN A 204 23.27 -21.07 -11.87
C ASN A 204 23.61 -20.52 -10.48
N LYS A 205 23.98 -19.25 -10.38
CA LYS A 205 24.23 -18.59 -9.07
C LYS A 205 23.00 -18.52 -8.22
N ILE A 206 21.82 -18.25 -8.81
CA ILE A 206 20.53 -18.34 -8.08
C ILE A 206 20.33 -19.73 -7.49
N LEU A 207 20.50 -20.79 -8.30
CA LEU A 207 20.32 -22.16 -7.83
C LEU A 207 21.30 -22.51 -6.70
N GLU A 208 22.56 -22.13 -6.83
CA GLU A 208 23.58 -22.29 -5.77
C GLU A 208 23.16 -21.62 -4.46
N VAL A 209 22.71 -20.36 -4.52
CA VAL A 209 22.24 -19.61 -3.33
C VAL A 209 21.01 -20.27 -2.70
N LEU A 210 20.08 -20.79 -3.51
CA LEU A 210 18.92 -21.51 -2.99
C LEU A 210 19.30 -22.79 -2.24
N GLU A 211 20.36 -23.46 -2.67
CA GLU A 211 20.83 -24.72 -2.07
C GLU A 211 21.73 -24.48 -0.85
N THR A 212 22.46 -23.39 -0.81
CA THR A 212 23.41 -23.10 0.28
C THR A 212 22.84 -22.22 1.37
N ARG A 213 22.13 -21.15 1.00
CA ARG A 213 21.68 -20.12 1.93
C ARG A 213 20.19 -20.20 2.27
N PHE A 214 19.36 -20.65 1.33
CA PHE A 214 17.89 -20.60 1.46
C PHE A 214 17.22 -21.97 1.28
N GLN A 215 17.83 -23.05 1.78
CA GLN A 215 17.44 -24.45 1.53
C GLN A 215 15.94 -24.74 1.74
N ASP A 216 15.36 -24.25 2.86
CA ASP A 216 13.98 -24.59 3.26
C ASP A 216 13.05 -23.36 3.21
N ARG A 217 13.45 -22.31 2.51
CA ARG A 217 12.67 -21.07 2.47
C ARG A 217 11.83 -20.95 1.20
N SER A 218 10.64 -20.41 1.38
CA SER A 218 9.89 -19.86 0.26
C SER A 218 10.59 -18.61 -0.26
N VAL A 219 10.71 -18.47 -1.58
CA VAL A 219 11.44 -17.36 -2.20
C VAL A 219 10.60 -16.68 -3.26
N LEU A 220 10.51 -15.37 -3.16
CA LEU A 220 9.92 -14.48 -4.16
C LEU A 220 11.02 -13.93 -5.07
N PHE A 221 10.87 -14.15 -6.38
CA PHE A 221 11.75 -13.60 -7.39
C PHE A 221 11.05 -12.49 -8.17
N PHE A 222 11.80 -11.43 -8.45
CA PHE A 222 11.36 -10.38 -9.36
C PHE A 222 12.26 -10.29 -10.58
N THR A 223 11.62 -10.20 -11.76
CA THR A 223 12.27 -9.91 -13.04
C THR A 223 11.40 -8.96 -13.86
N GLU A 224 12.01 -8.16 -14.74
CA GLU A 224 11.25 -7.28 -15.63
C GLU A 224 10.62 -8.03 -16.83
N TYR A 225 11.26 -9.11 -17.30
CA TYR A 225 10.89 -9.73 -18.58
C TYR A 225 10.37 -11.17 -18.44
N LYS A 226 9.33 -11.48 -19.21
CA LYS A 226 8.69 -12.81 -19.23
C LYS A 226 9.61 -13.91 -19.72
N ALA A 227 10.50 -13.61 -20.69
CA ALA A 227 11.48 -14.59 -21.16
C ALA A 227 12.46 -15.00 -20.03
N THR A 228 12.88 -14.05 -19.18
CA THR A 228 13.69 -14.35 -18.00
C THR A 228 12.87 -15.09 -16.94
N GLN A 229 11.58 -14.75 -16.77
CA GLN A 229 10.64 -15.48 -15.90
C GLN A 229 10.56 -16.96 -16.31
N SER A 230 10.28 -17.25 -17.58
CA SER A 230 10.20 -18.62 -18.10
C SER A 230 11.51 -19.39 -18.00
N LEU A 231 12.65 -18.72 -18.25
CA LEU A 231 13.98 -19.30 -18.09
C LEU A 231 14.24 -19.73 -16.64
N LEU A 232 13.97 -18.82 -15.67
CA LEU A 232 14.14 -19.12 -14.25
C LEU A 232 13.20 -20.24 -13.79
N MET A 233 11.93 -20.19 -14.19
CA MET A 233 10.96 -21.24 -13.89
C MET A 233 11.45 -22.59 -14.38
N SER A 234 11.93 -22.67 -15.63
CA SER A 234 12.47 -23.90 -16.23
C SER A 234 13.70 -24.42 -15.46
N ALA A 235 14.57 -23.53 -14.98
CA ALA A 235 15.73 -23.90 -14.18
C ALA A 235 15.32 -24.44 -12.79
N LEU A 236 14.36 -23.80 -12.14
CA LEU A 236 13.81 -24.23 -10.86
C LEU A 236 13.11 -25.57 -10.97
N ILE A 237 12.27 -25.75 -11.99
CA ILE A 237 11.57 -27.01 -12.27
C ILE A 237 12.57 -28.16 -12.45
N ARG A 238 13.58 -27.97 -13.27
CA ARG A 238 14.61 -28.99 -13.53
C ARG A 238 15.32 -29.42 -12.24
N ARG A 239 15.47 -28.49 -11.28
CA ARG A 239 16.23 -28.74 -10.06
C ARG A 239 15.38 -29.24 -8.91
N PHE A 240 14.15 -28.73 -8.77
CA PHE A 240 13.29 -28.93 -7.60
C PHE A 240 11.94 -29.61 -7.93
N GLY A 241 11.67 -29.91 -9.20
CA GLY A 241 10.45 -30.58 -9.67
C GLY A 241 9.37 -29.61 -10.18
N ASP A 242 8.37 -30.18 -10.89
CA ASP A 242 7.41 -29.40 -11.68
C ASP A 242 6.46 -28.52 -10.86
N GLU A 243 6.17 -28.89 -9.63
CA GLU A 243 5.24 -28.18 -8.75
C GLU A 243 5.94 -27.14 -7.85
N CYS A 244 7.27 -27.07 -7.88
CA CYS A 244 8.04 -26.21 -6.99
C CYS A 244 7.80 -24.71 -7.22
N VAL A 245 7.32 -24.31 -8.40
CA VAL A 245 7.25 -22.91 -8.83
C VAL A 245 5.89 -22.54 -9.40
N THR A 246 5.41 -21.39 -8.98
CA THR A 246 4.29 -20.66 -9.59
C THR A 246 4.76 -19.29 -10.08
N PHE A 247 3.93 -18.59 -10.84
CA PHE A 247 4.31 -17.31 -11.42
C PHE A 247 3.16 -16.30 -11.44
N ILE A 248 3.53 -15.02 -11.49
CA ILE A 248 2.59 -13.91 -11.66
C ILE A 248 3.16 -12.94 -12.70
N ASN A 249 2.34 -12.60 -13.70
CA ASN A 249 2.61 -11.53 -14.66
C ASN A 249 1.28 -10.95 -15.17
N GLY A 250 1.33 -9.85 -15.92
CA GLY A 250 0.13 -9.16 -16.37
C GLY A 250 -0.74 -9.94 -17.36
N ASP A 251 -0.20 -10.96 -18.05
CA ASP A 251 -0.95 -11.74 -19.06
C ASP A 251 -1.44 -13.09 -18.53
N GLU A 252 -1.17 -13.41 -17.25
CA GLU A 252 -1.52 -14.70 -16.63
C GLU A 252 -1.01 -15.93 -17.45
N ARG A 253 0.05 -15.72 -18.24
CA ARG A 253 0.59 -16.70 -19.20
C ARG A 253 2.12 -16.67 -19.20
N ALA A 254 2.74 -17.85 -19.09
CA ALA A 254 4.18 -18.05 -19.23
C ALA A 254 4.45 -19.05 -20.35
N ASP A 255 5.07 -18.58 -21.43
CA ASP A 255 5.44 -19.38 -22.60
C ASP A 255 6.82 -20.02 -22.45
N ASP A 256 7.07 -21.09 -23.20
CA ASP A 256 8.37 -21.75 -23.32
C ASP A 256 8.93 -22.24 -21.97
N VAL A 257 8.07 -22.63 -21.02
CA VAL A 257 8.50 -23.21 -19.76
C VAL A 257 8.87 -24.68 -19.97
N ILE A 258 10.10 -25.05 -19.67
CA ILE A 258 10.61 -26.42 -19.84
C ILE A 258 10.33 -27.21 -18.56
N LEU A 259 9.56 -28.28 -18.66
CA LEU A 259 9.27 -29.21 -17.58
C LEU A 259 10.45 -30.15 -17.28
N SER A 260 10.33 -30.91 -16.20
CA SER A 260 11.36 -31.90 -15.79
C SER A 260 11.62 -32.98 -16.83
N ASP A 261 10.62 -33.30 -17.65
CA ASP A 261 10.69 -34.26 -18.78
C ASP A 261 11.35 -33.65 -20.04
N GLY A 262 11.67 -32.35 -20.02
CA GLY A 262 12.28 -31.64 -21.16
C GLY A 262 11.29 -31.04 -22.15
N ASN A 263 9.98 -31.25 -21.98
CA ASN A 263 8.95 -30.69 -22.84
C ASN A 263 8.76 -29.19 -22.57
N ALA A 264 8.67 -28.37 -23.61
CA ALA A 264 8.30 -26.96 -23.52
C ALA A 264 6.78 -26.81 -23.51
N VAL A 265 6.26 -26.14 -22.51
CA VAL A 265 4.81 -25.92 -22.35
C VAL A 265 4.51 -24.44 -22.10
N THR A 266 3.29 -24.03 -22.43
CA THR A 266 2.73 -22.76 -21.98
C THR A 266 1.93 -23.00 -20.70
N ARG A 267 2.28 -22.32 -19.61
CA ARG A 267 1.53 -22.37 -18.36
C ARG A 267 0.57 -21.17 -18.27
N TYR A 268 -0.63 -21.43 -17.77
CA TYR A 268 -1.63 -20.41 -17.47
C TYR A 268 -1.90 -20.42 -15.97
N LYS A 269 -1.89 -19.24 -15.35
CA LYS A 269 -2.13 -19.11 -13.92
C LYS A 269 -2.69 -17.74 -13.61
N SER A 270 -3.86 -17.70 -12.99
CA SER A 270 -4.41 -16.43 -12.49
C SER A 270 -3.61 -15.95 -11.28
N LYS A 271 -3.57 -14.64 -11.10
CA LYS A 271 -2.89 -13.96 -9.99
C LYS A 271 -3.31 -14.53 -8.62
N LYS A 272 -4.63 -14.73 -8.41
CA LYS A 272 -5.16 -15.27 -7.15
C LYS A 272 -4.81 -16.74 -6.90
N GLU A 273 -4.72 -17.55 -7.95
CA GLU A 273 -4.29 -18.95 -7.82
C GLU A 273 -2.82 -19.03 -7.45
N ALA A 274 -1.96 -18.25 -8.11
CA ALA A 274 -0.54 -18.20 -7.80
C ALA A 274 -0.28 -17.73 -6.36
N GLU A 275 -0.99 -16.69 -5.91
CA GLU A 275 -0.94 -16.20 -4.54
C GLU A 275 -1.31 -17.30 -3.52
N ARG A 276 -2.41 -18.02 -3.76
CA ARG A 276 -2.86 -19.11 -2.88
C ARG A 276 -1.86 -20.27 -2.85
N GLU A 277 -1.34 -20.69 -4.01
CA GLU A 277 -0.35 -21.77 -4.09
C GLU A 277 0.94 -21.42 -3.35
N PHE A 278 1.37 -20.18 -3.44
CA PHE A 278 2.57 -19.70 -2.76
C PHE A 278 2.35 -19.55 -1.25
N ASN A 279 1.27 -18.89 -0.82
CA ASN A 279 0.97 -18.70 0.60
C ASN A 279 0.63 -20.02 1.32
N SER A 280 0.05 -21.01 0.63
CA SER A 280 -0.19 -22.35 1.19
C SER A 280 1.07 -23.22 1.27
N GLY A 281 2.20 -22.79 0.68
CA GLY A 281 3.43 -23.57 0.59
C GLY A 281 3.40 -24.70 -0.44
N LYS A 282 2.34 -24.80 -1.27
CA LYS A 282 2.28 -25.76 -2.38
C LYS A 282 3.39 -25.48 -3.40
N ALA A 283 3.57 -24.20 -3.75
CA ALA A 283 4.71 -23.74 -4.53
C ALA A 283 5.73 -23.07 -3.59
N ARG A 284 6.96 -23.57 -3.59
CA ARG A 284 8.06 -22.99 -2.80
C ARG A 284 8.56 -21.68 -3.40
N PHE A 285 8.48 -21.53 -4.72
CA PHE A 285 9.02 -20.39 -5.46
C PHE A 285 7.90 -19.65 -6.17
N LEU A 286 7.95 -18.34 -6.12
CA LEU A 286 7.11 -17.45 -6.91
C LEU A 286 7.99 -16.55 -7.77
N VAL A 287 7.82 -16.60 -9.10
CA VAL A 287 8.52 -15.69 -10.02
C VAL A 287 7.52 -14.66 -10.54
N SER A 288 7.74 -13.39 -10.17
CA SER A 288 6.82 -12.29 -10.50
C SER A 288 7.47 -11.28 -11.44
N THR A 289 6.69 -10.74 -12.36
CA THR A 289 7.01 -9.46 -13.02
C THR A 289 6.53 -8.29 -12.16
N GLU A 290 6.93 -7.05 -12.51
CA GLU A 290 6.61 -5.85 -11.72
C GLU A 290 5.11 -5.70 -11.43
N ALA A 291 4.30 -5.59 -12.46
CA ALA A 291 2.87 -5.36 -12.29
C ALA A 291 2.10 -6.62 -11.90
N GLY A 292 2.62 -7.79 -12.20
CA GLY A 292 2.08 -9.03 -11.63
C GLY A 292 2.07 -8.98 -10.10
N GLY A 293 3.09 -8.39 -9.50
CA GLY A 293 3.23 -8.26 -8.05
C GLY A 293 2.33 -7.21 -7.38
N GLU A 294 1.63 -6.33 -8.09
CA GLU A 294 0.80 -5.30 -7.47
C GLU A 294 -0.48 -5.84 -6.82
N GLY A 295 -0.79 -5.33 -5.62
CA GLY A 295 -2.04 -5.61 -4.90
C GLY A 295 -2.19 -7.04 -4.36
N ILE A 296 -1.09 -7.78 -4.15
CA ILE A 296 -1.08 -9.11 -3.52
C ILE A 296 -0.35 -9.11 -2.20
N ASP A 297 -0.74 -10.04 -1.35
CA ASP A 297 -0.18 -10.26 -0.02
C ASP A 297 0.62 -11.56 0.00
N LEU A 298 1.96 -11.45 0.05
CA LEU A 298 2.88 -12.59 -0.06
C LEU A 298 3.71 -12.81 1.22
N GLN A 299 3.48 -11.98 2.25
CA GLN A 299 4.28 -11.95 3.48
C GLN A 299 3.92 -13.05 4.50
N GLU A 300 2.86 -13.83 4.28
CA GLU A 300 2.39 -14.81 5.27
C GLU A 300 3.43 -15.92 5.51
N ASN A 301 3.99 -16.48 4.44
CA ASN A 301 4.96 -17.58 4.49
C ASN A 301 6.31 -17.25 3.84
N CYS A 302 6.47 -16.06 3.27
CA CYS A 302 7.68 -15.66 2.59
C CYS A 302 8.31 -14.43 3.25
N TYR A 303 9.62 -14.50 3.46
CA TYR A 303 10.45 -13.40 3.95
C TYR A 303 11.79 -13.32 3.21
N THR A 304 11.90 -13.94 2.03
CA THR A 304 13.10 -13.93 1.19
C THR A 304 12.74 -13.47 -0.21
N LEU A 305 13.43 -12.42 -0.68
CA LEU A 305 13.24 -11.82 -1.98
C LEU A 305 14.57 -11.81 -2.74
N ILE A 306 14.54 -12.23 -4.01
CA ILE A 306 15.70 -12.18 -4.91
C ILE A 306 15.37 -11.33 -6.12
N HIS A 307 16.15 -10.27 -6.34
CA HIS A 307 16.13 -9.50 -7.57
C HIS A 307 16.94 -10.24 -8.65
N VAL A 308 16.24 -10.82 -9.63
CA VAL A 308 16.88 -11.50 -10.77
C VAL A 308 17.55 -10.49 -11.69
N ASP A 309 16.91 -9.34 -11.86
CA ASP A 309 17.46 -8.16 -12.53
C ASP A 309 17.26 -6.91 -11.68
N MET A 310 18.14 -5.94 -11.91
CA MET A 310 18.13 -4.66 -11.24
C MET A 310 17.37 -3.66 -12.12
N PRO A 311 16.21 -3.15 -11.67
CA PRO A 311 15.47 -2.15 -12.44
C PRO A 311 16.27 -0.86 -12.54
N TRP A 312 16.21 -0.16 -13.67
CA TRP A 312 16.92 1.10 -13.83
C TRP A 312 16.38 2.21 -12.91
N ASN A 313 15.13 2.09 -12.47
CA ASN A 313 14.53 3.01 -11.47
C ASN A 313 14.66 2.42 -10.05
N PRO A 314 15.41 3.04 -9.14
CA PRO A 314 15.59 2.56 -7.76
C PRO A 314 14.29 2.43 -6.97
N MET A 315 13.28 3.27 -7.26
CA MET A 315 11.97 3.18 -6.59
C MET A 315 11.31 1.82 -6.76
N ARG A 316 11.52 1.14 -7.88
CA ARG A 316 10.99 -0.21 -8.11
C ARG A 316 11.56 -1.22 -7.13
N MET A 317 12.84 -1.09 -6.75
CA MET A 317 13.42 -1.96 -5.72
C MET A 317 12.71 -1.81 -4.38
N HIS A 318 12.44 -0.58 -3.96
CA HIS A 318 11.66 -0.32 -2.73
C HIS A 318 10.23 -0.87 -2.83
N GLN A 319 9.59 -0.75 -3.98
CA GLN A 319 8.25 -1.31 -4.22
C GLN A 319 8.25 -2.84 -4.16
N ARG A 320 9.26 -3.51 -4.77
CA ARG A 320 9.43 -4.97 -4.69
C ARG A 320 9.61 -5.44 -3.25
N VAL A 321 10.50 -4.80 -2.48
CA VAL A 321 10.71 -5.11 -1.06
C VAL A 321 9.42 -4.89 -0.25
N GLY A 322 8.66 -3.85 -0.60
CA GLY A 322 7.36 -3.56 0.02
C GLY A 322 6.30 -4.65 -0.15
N ARG A 323 6.50 -5.64 -1.04
CA ARG A 323 5.59 -6.80 -1.19
C ARG A 323 5.72 -7.79 -0.04
N LEU A 324 6.89 -7.90 0.58
CA LEU A 324 7.16 -8.76 1.73
C LEU A 324 7.30 -7.96 3.04
N ASN A 325 7.96 -6.80 3.00
CA ASN A 325 8.09 -5.91 4.15
C ASN A 325 6.81 -5.09 4.33
N ARG A 326 5.76 -5.76 4.81
CA ARG A 326 4.39 -5.26 4.90
C ARG A 326 3.79 -5.59 6.26
N TYR A 327 2.65 -4.97 6.60
CA TYR A 327 1.90 -5.30 7.81
C TYR A 327 1.57 -6.80 7.86
N GLY A 328 1.82 -7.42 9.01
CA GLY A 328 1.66 -8.86 9.20
C GLY A 328 2.96 -9.66 9.02
N GLN A 329 4.04 -9.08 8.47
CA GLN A 329 5.34 -9.74 8.43
C GLN A 329 5.97 -9.79 9.81
N THR A 330 6.22 -11.01 10.29
CA THR A 330 6.79 -11.25 11.63
C THR A 330 8.30 -11.49 11.61
N LYS A 331 8.87 -11.75 10.43
CA LYS A 331 10.29 -12.05 10.24
C LYS A 331 11.00 -10.91 9.53
N CYS A 332 12.31 -10.77 9.77
CA CYS A 332 13.15 -9.87 8.98
C CYS A 332 13.20 -10.35 7.53
N VAL A 333 12.93 -9.45 6.60
CA VAL A 333 12.94 -9.76 5.16
C VAL A 333 14.37 -9.78 4.66
N ASP A 334 14.81 -10.92 4.13
CA ASP A 334 16.09 -11.04 3.43
C ASP A 334 15.92 -10.65 1.95
N VAL A 335 16.67 -9.67 1.50
CA VAL A 335 16.69 -9.17 0.12
C VAL A 335 18.05 -9.46 -0.50
N LEU A 336 18.05 -10.17 -1.62
CA LEU A 336 19.26 -10.50 -2.35
C LEU A 336 19.22 -9.90 -3.75
N SER A 337 20.33 -9.26 -4.14
CA SER A 337 20.55 -8.78 -5.50
C SER A 337 21.73 -9.50 -6.14
N LEU A 338 21.60 -9.85 -7.43
CA LEU A 338 22.67 -10.48 -8.19
C LEU A 338 23.41 -9.43 -9.00
N ARG A 339 24.75 -9.43 -8.92
CA ARG A 339 25.61 -8.40 -9.52
C ARG A 339 26.73 -9.04 -10.34
N ASN A 340 26.97 -8.51 -11.53
CA ASN A 340 28.16 -8.83 -12.29
C ASN A 340 29.03 -7.56 -12.41
N PRO A 341 30.17 -7.48 -11.70
CA PRO A 341 31.02 -6.29 -11.70
C PRO A 341 31.60 -5.90 -13.06
N ALA A 342 31.65 -6.85 -14.00
CA ALA A 342 32.14 -6.60 -15.34
C ALA A 342 31.15 -5.84 -16.25
N THR A 343 29.86 -5.76 -15.85
CA THR A 343 28.84 -5.08 -16.66
C THR A 343 28.82 -3.58 -16.39
N VAL A 344 28.47 -2.84 -17.43
CA VAL A 344 28.36 -1.37 -17.33
C VAL A 344 27.20 -0.98 -16.42
N GLU A 345 26.10 -1.71 -16.49
CA GLU A 345 24.92 -1.49 -15.65
C GLU A 345 25.25 -1.59 -14.17
N THR A 346 26.03 -2.57 -13.75
CA THR A 346 26.47 -2.69 -12.36
C THR A 346 27.33 -1.50 -11.95
N ARG A 347 28.23 -1.03 -12.79
CA ARG A 347 29.06 0.16 -12.52
C ARG A 347 28.22 1.44 -12.38
N VAL A 348 27.22 1.62 -13.23
CA VAL A 348 26.28 2.76 -13.12
C VAL A 348 25.48 2.65 -11.82
N TRP A 349 25.01 1.44 -11.46
CA TRP A 349 24.33 1.20 -10.19
C TRP A 349 25.20 1.51 -8.98
N ASP A 350 26.48 1.18 -9.01
CA ASP A 350 27.41 1.49 -7.92
C ASP A 350 27.53 2.99 -7.71
N LYS A 351 27.69 3.76 -8.80
CA LYS A 351 27.72 5.22 -8.74
C LYS A 351 26.40 5.82 -8.24
N LEU A 352 25.26 5.28 -8.69
CA LEU A 352 23.96 5.71 -8.22
C LEU A 352 23.79 5.44 -6.72
N ASN A 353 24.19 4.26 -6.23
CA ASN A 353 24.15 3.93 -4.81
C ASN A 353 25.07 4.84 -3.97
N GLU A 354 26.30 5.12 -4.42
CA GLU A 354 27.19 6.09 -3.77
C GLU A 354 26.53 7.47 -3.63
N LYS A 355 25.81 7.92 -4.67
CA LYS A 355 25.07 9.20 -4.64
C LYS A 355 23.89 9.15 -3.69
N ILE A 356 23.13 8.05 -3.70
CA ILE A 356 22.00 7.80 -2.80
C ILE A 356 22.47 7.81 -1.34
N GLU A 357 23.60 7.17 -1.03
CA GLU A 357 24.18 7.16 0.31
C GLU A 357 24.63 8.57 0.76
N ARG A 358 25.23 9.34 -0.16
CA ARG A 358 25.59 10.75 0.12
C ARG A 358 24.35 11.59 0.44
N ILE A 359 23.26 11.43 -0.33
CA ILE A 359 21.99 12.11 -0.09
C ILE A 359 21.41 11.69 1.27
N ASN A 360 21.38 10.38 1.56
CA ASN A 360 20.89 9.85 2.82
C ASN A 360 21.68 10.39 4.02
N THR A 361 23.01 10.43 3.92
CA THR A 361 23.89 11.00 4.96
C THR A 361 23.61 12.48 5.18
N ALA A 362 23.41 13.26 4.12
CA ALA A 362 23.05 14.68 4.23
C ALA A 362 21.71 14.88 4.95
N PHE A 363 20.71 14.02 4.71
CA PHE A 363 19.45 14.06 5.44
C PHE A 363 19.60 13.64 6.91
N THR A 364 20.44 12.65 7.22
CA THR A 364 20.69 12.19 8.60
C THR A 364 21.22 13.29 9.50
N GLN A 365 22.02 14.21 8.95
CA GLN A 365 22.56 15.35 9.70
C GLN A 365 21.51 16.42 10.03
N VAL A 366 20.39 16.44 9.31
CA VAL A 366 19.40 17.54 9.37
C VAL A 366 18.06 17.06 9.91
N MET A 367 17.74 15.77 9.78
CA MET A 367 16.42 15.21 10.12
C MET A 367 16.52 13.85 10.79
N ASN A 368 15.50 13.53 11.62
CA ASN A 368 15.44 12.27 12.36
C ASN A 368 15.03 11.03 11.51
N GLU A 369 14.69 11.20 10.22
CA GLU A 369 14.11 10.14 9.38
C GLU A 369 14.66 10.20 7.93
N PRO A 370 15.96 9.94 7.73
CA PRO A 370 16.61 10.15 6.44
C PRO A 370 16.13 9.21 5.32
N GLU A 371 15.83 7.94 5.63
CA GLU A 371 15.41 6.95 4.62
C GLU A 371 14.06 7.28 3.99
N ASP A 372 13.17 7.90 4.76
CA ASP A 372 11.87 8.31 4.28
C ASP A 372 11.96 9.50 3.31
N MET A 373 12.95 10.37 3.53
CA MET A 373 13.28 11.47 2.63
C MET A 373 13.85 10.96 1.32
N LEU A 374 14.70 9.94 1.38
CA LEU A 374 15.26 9.32 0.19
C LEU A 374 14.18 8.75 -0.73
N GLN A 375 13.17 8.07 -0.19
CA GLN A 375 12.05 7.57 -0.99
C GLN A 375 11.28 8.70 -1.69
N LEU A 376 11.13 9.85 -1.05
CA LEU A 376 10.53 11.02 -1.69
C LEU A 376 11.40 11.60 -2.79
N VAL A 377 12.70 11.75 -2.55
CA VAL A 377 13.66 12.22 -3.58
C VAL A 377 13.62 11.29 -4.79
N LEU A 378 13.67 9.98 -4.58
CA LEU A 378 13.57 8.98 -5.65
C LEU A 378 12.22 9.05 -6.38
N GLY A 379 11.13 9.21 -5.64
CA GLY A 379 9.77 9.31 -6.20
C GLY A 379 9.52 10.61 -6.97
N MET A 380 10.19 11.70 -6.59
CA MET A 380 10.14 12.99 -7.31
C MET A 380 11.06 13.03 -8.53
N THR A 381 12.02 12.11 -8.62
CA THR A 381 12.96 12.06 -9.74
C THR A 381 12.29 11.40 -10.94
N SER A 382 12.37 12.05 -12.09
CA SER A 382 11.76 11.52 -13.33
C SER A 382 12.37 10.17 -13.72
N PRO A 383 11.56 9.18 -14.12
CA PRO A 383 12.06 7.94 -14.72
C PRO A 383 12.98 8.15 -15.93
N THR A 384 12.76 9.23 -16.69
CA THR A 384 13.61 9.61 -17.83
C THR A 384 15.03 9.96 -17.40
N PHE A 385 15.20 10.53 -16.20
CA PHE A 385 16.53 10.80 -15.64
C PHE A 385 17.29 9.49 -15.42
N PHE A 386 16.70 8.51 -14.77
CA PHE A 386 17.35 7.22 -14.55
C PHE A 386 17.69 6.53 -15.86
N ARG A 387 16.78 6.55 -16.84
CA ARG A 387 17.05 6.02 -18.17
C ARG A 387 18.25 6.71 -18.81
N LYS A 388 18.30 8.03 -18.77
CA LYS A 388 19.44 8.82 -19.30
C LYS A 388 20.75 8.38 -18.65
N ILE A 389 20.80 8.30 -17.32
CA ILE A 389 21.97 7.88 -16.57
C ILE A 389 22.46 6.49 -17.00
N PHE A 390 21.56 5.51 -17.14
CA PHE A 390 21.95 4.17 -17.58
C PHE A 390 22.34 4.10 -19.05
N THR A 391 21.66 4.85 -19.93
CA THR A 391 21.93 4.84 -21.36
C THR A 391 23.26 5.54 -21.70
N GLU A 392 23.45 6.77 -21.23
CA GLU A 392 24.64 7.56 -21.52
C GLU A 392 25.85 7.09 -20.71
N GLY A 393 25.61 6.69 -19.44
CA GLY A 393 26.66 6.11 -18.59
C GLY A 393 27.23 4.81 -19.16
N SER A 394 26.41 4.02 -19.87
CA SER A 394 26.89 2.80 -20.53
C SER A 394 27.87 3.06 -21.67
N GLN A 395 27.89 4.27 -22.22
CA GLN A 395 28.79 4.68 -23.28
C GLN A 395 30.12 5.21 -22.75
N LYS A 396 30.23 5.49 -21.46
CA LYS A 396 31.44 6.07 -20.85
C LYS A 396 32.43 4.98 -20.45
N GLY A 397 33.69 5.19 -20.74
CA GLY A 397 34.76 4.36 -20.20
C GLY A 397 34.82 4.45 -18.67
N ALA A 398 35.34 3.41 -18.02
CA ALA A 398 35.40 3.35 -16.56
C ALA A 398 36.08 4.57 -15.92
N GLU A 399 37.08 5.17 -16.60
CA GLU A 399 37.83 6.33 -16.15
C GLU A 399 36.99 7.62 -16.14
N ASN A 400 36.11 7.79 -17.11
CA ASN A 400 35.29 9.00 -17.29
C ASN A 400 33.88 8.90 -16.70
N LEU A 401 33.49 7.72 -16.24
CA LEU A 401 32.12 7.47 -15.74
C LEU A 401 31.82 8.27 -14.47
N SER A 402 32.80 8.39 -13.56
CA SER A 402 32.60 9.07 -12.28
C SER A 402 32.34 10.56 -12.46
N ASP A 403 33.21 11.25 -13.20
CA ASP A 403 33.12 12.70 -13.40
C ASP A 403 31.85 13.07 -14.19
N TRP A 404 31.56 12.31 -15.26
CA TRP A 404 30.33 12.47 -16.02
C TRP A 404 29.08 12.21 -15.17
N PHE A 405 29.10 11.17 -14.31
CA PHE A 405 27.95 10.86 -13.44
C PHE A 405 27.70 11.96 -12.42
N ASP A 406 28.75 12.50 -11.80
CA ASP A 406 28.64 13.59 -10.84
C ASP A 406 28.09 14.88 -11.49
N GLU A 407 28.49 15.18 -12.75
CA GLU A 407 27.96 16.29 -13.53
C GLU A 407 26.48 16.10 -13.89
N GLU A 408 26.11 14.97 -14.49
CA GLU A 408 24.73 14.68 -14.89
C GLU A 408 23.78 14.51 -13.69
N SER A 409 24.26 13.97 -12.59
CA SER A 409 23.48 13.79 -11.36
C SER A 409 23.54 15.00 -10.42
N ALA A 410 24.10 16.14 -10.82
CA ALA A 410 24.19 17.33 -9.97
C ALA A 410 22.81 17.82 -9.49
N THR A 411 21.78 17.70 -10.34
CA THR A 411 20.39 18.04 -10.01
C THR A 411 19.66 16.96 -9.22
N PHE A 412 20.15 15.72 -9.24
CA PHE A 412 19.56 14.61 -8.49
C PHE A 412 19.87 14.74 -6.99
N GLY A 413 18.84 14.99 -6.20
CA GLY A 413 18.99 15.30 -4.78
C GLY A 413 19.71 16.62 -4.52
N GLY A 414 19.74 17.56 -5.48
CA GLY A 414 20.28 18.91 -5.31
C GLY A 414 19.47 19.73 -4.30
N GLU A 415 20.01 20.89 -3.88
CA GLU A 415 19.41 21.74 -2.83
C GLU A 415 17.92 22.03 -3.04
N ASN A 416 17.50 22.26 -4.29
CA ASN A 416 16.09 22.53 -4.58
C ASN A 416 15.19 21.32 -4.28
N VAL A 417 15.58 20.12 -4.69
CA VAL A 417 14.82 18.90 -4.41
C VAL A 417 14.81 18.59 -2.92
N VAL A 418 15.97 18.71 -2.27
CA VAL A 418 16.12 18.51 -0.81
C VAL A 418 15.25 19.51 -0.05
N ASN A 419 15.26 20.79 -0.43
CA ASN A 419 14.44 21.82 0.22
C ASN A 419 12.96 21.58 -0.02
N THR A 420 12.52 21.25 -1.23
CA THR A 420 11.12 20.90 -1.52
C THR A 420 10.66 19.70 -0.69
N VAL A 421 11.47 18.66 -0.59
CA VAL A 421 11.16 17.49 0.25
C VAL A 421 11.08 17.87 1.73
N ARG A 422 12.03 18.69 2.21
CA ARG A 422 12.04 19.19 3.60
C ARG A 422 10.79 19.99 3.92
N GLU A 423 10.38 20.88 3.02
CA GLU A 423 9.19 21.68 3.16
C GLU A 423 7.91 20.86 3.11
N LEU A 424 7.83 19.90 2.18
CA LEU A 424 6.70 18.96 2.11
C LEU A 424 6.55 18.17 3.40
N VAL A 425 7.64 17.61 3.93
CA VAL A 425 7.59 16.80 5.15
C VAL A 425 7.39 17.62 6.39
N GLY A 426 7.98 18.82 6.47
CA GLY A 426 7.79 19.73 7.59
C GLY A 426 6.35 20.26 7.71
N ASN A 427 5.61 20.26 6.60
CA ASN A 427 4.24 20.75 6.52
C ASN A 427 3.17 19.63 6.45
N VAL A 428 3.51 18.40 6.84
CA VAL A 428 2.56 17.27 6.87
C VAL A 428 2.41 16.76 8.28
N ASN A 429 1.16 16.46 8.68
CA ASN A 429 0.89 15.89 10.00
C ASN A 429 1.41 14.45 10.08
N LYS A 430 1.97 14.10 11.24
CA LYS A 430 2.27 12.72 11.61
C LYS A 430 1.16 12.19 12.52
N PHE A 431 0.76 10.96 12.29
CA PHE A 431 -0.17 10.26 13.15
C PHE A 431 0.62 9.43 14.16
N ASP A 432 0.67 9.90 15.41
CA ASP A 432 1.25 9.14 16.50
C ASP A 432 0.16 8.30 17.19
N PHE A 433 0.23 7.01 17.01
CA PHE A 433 -0.72 6.05 17.59
C PHE A 433 -0.72 6.11 19.13
N ARG A 434 0.41 6.42 19.78
CA ARG A 434 0.51 6.53 21.23
C ARG A 434 -0.27 7.71 21.76
N GLN A 435 -0.16 8.86 21.08
CA GLN A 435 -0.89 10.08 21.47
C GLN A 435 -2.39 9.96 21.22
N VAL A 436 -2.79 9.14 20.26
CA VAL A 436 -4.19 9.02 19.84
C VAL A 436 -4.85 7.75 20.37
N SER A 437 -4.09 6.78 20.91
CA SER A 437 -4.63 5.49 21.37
C SER A 437 -5.72 5.65 22.43
N ASP A 438 -5.61 6.67 23.29
CA ASP A 438 -6.63 6.98 24.29
C ASP A 438 -7.85 7.71 23.72
N LEU A 439 -7.71 8.30 22.52
CA LEU A 439 -8.77 9.00 21.81
C LEU A 439 -9.50 8.07 20.83
N ILE A 440 -8.90 6.95 20.44
CA ILE A 440 -9.53 5.98 19.54
C ILE A 440 -10.63 5.25 20.30
N PRO A 441 -11.88 5.31 19.84
CA PRO A 441 -12.97 4.55 20.43
C PRO A 441 -12.64 3.05 20.44
N ARG A 442 -12.55 2.45 21.61
CA ARG A 442 -12.39 0.99 21.78
C ARG A 442 -13.75 0.30 21.78
N ALA A 443 -14.67 0.78 20.96
CA ALA A 443 -15.97 0.19 20.73
C ALA A 443 -16.02 -0.42 19.33
N ASP A 444 -16.54 -1.63 19.20
CA ASP A 444 -16.79 -2.30 17.92
C ASP A 444 -18.30 -2.53 17.73
N LEU A 445 -18.67 -3.11 16.61
CA LEU A 445 -20.07 -3.38 16.27
C LEU A 445 -20.79 -4.23 17.31
N GLU A 446 -20.08 -5.13 17.99
CA GLU A 446 -20.62 -5.94 19.08
C GLU A 446 -21.15 -5.08 20.24
N ASP A 447 -20.51 -3.94 20.52
CA ASP A 447 -20.95 -3.03 21.57
C ASP A 447 -22.31 -2.35 21.24
N LEU A 448 -22.72 -2.35 19.98
CA LEU A 448 -24.05 -1.86 19.55
C LEU A 448 -25.17 -2.88 19.72
N ARG A 449 -24.84 -4.15 19.92
CA ARG A 449 -25.81 -5.24 20.04
C ARG A 449 -26.79 -5.04 21.19
N PRO A 450 -26.37 -4.73 22.44
CA PRO A 450 -27.31 -4.48 23.55
C PRO A 450 -28.25 -3.33 23.26
N PHE A 451 -27.78 -2.24 22.68
CA PHE A 451 -28.58 -1.11 22.24
C PHE A 451 -29.69 -1.56 21.26
N PHE A 452 -29.28 -2.29 20.21
CA PHE A 452 -30.21 -2.71 19.16
C PHE A 452 -31.24 -3.72 19.65
N GLU A 453 -30.83 -4.71 20.46
CA GLU A 453 -31.74 -5.69 21.07
C GLU A 453 -32.75 -4.98 22.01
N THR A 454 -32.29 -3.99 22.78
CA THR A 454 -33.16 -3.16 23.62
C THR A 454 -34.16 -2.34 22.80
N ALA A 455 -33.70 -1.70 21.73
CA ALA A 455 -34.55 -0.94 20.82
C ALA A 455 -35.65 -1.81 20.19
N LEU A 456 -35.35 -3.04 19.79
CA LEU A 456 -36.33 -4.00 19.30
C LEU A 456 -37.35 -4.38 20.40
N THR A 457 -36.87 -4.63 21.61
CA THR A 457 -37.73 -4.98 22.77
C THR A 457 -38.68 -3.86 23.12
N LEU A 458 -38.21 -2.61 23.14
CA LEU A 458 -39.04 -1.42 23.38
C LEU A 458 -40.15 -1.22 22.32
N ASN A 459 -39.89 -1.71 21.10
CA ASN A 459 -40.87 -1.72 20.02
C ASN A 459 -41.72 -3.02 19.98
N GLY A 460 -41.77 -3.79 21.08
CA GLY A 460 -42.56 -5.01 21.19
C GLY A 460 -42.07 -6.15 20.27
N ARG A 461 -40.81 -6.14 19.84
CA ARG A 461 -40.26 -7.19 18.98
C ARG A 461 -39.34 -8.13 19.76
N ARG A 462 -39.57 -9.43 19.56
CA ARG A 462 -38.74 -10.48 20.16
C ARG A 462 -37.52 -10.76 19.30
N VAL A 463 -36.35 -10.80 19.92
CA VAL A 463 -35.08 -11.24 19.30
C VAL A 463 -34.94 -12.75 19.54
N MET A 464 -34.73 -13.50 18.46
CA MET A 464 -34.38 -14.92 18.53
C MET A 464 -32.91 -15.08 18.26
N LYS A 465 -32.20 -15.79 19.15
CA LYS A 465 -30.81 -16.16 18.96
C LYS A 465 -30.75 -17.42 18.10
N GLU A 466 -29.93 -17.38 17.04
CA GLU A 466 -29.61 -18.50 16.15
C GLU A 466 -28.13 -18.80 16.25
N GLU A 467 -27.66 -19.96 15.76
CA GLU A 467 -26.24 -20.30 15.75
C GLU A 467 -25.41 -19.20 15.08
N GLY A 468 -24.72 -18.39 15.93
CA GLY A 468 -23.85 -17.30 15.50
C GLY A 468 -24.54 -16.05 14.99
N GLY A 469 -25.84 -15.83 15.23
CA GLY A 469 -26.55 -14.64 14.78
C GLY A 469 -27.86 -14.37 15.51
N ILE A 470 -28.60 -13.34 15.03
CA ILE A 470 -29.91 -13.00 15.53
C ILE A 470 -30.95 -12.96 14.40
N ARG A 471 -32.17 -13.31 14.73
CA ARG A 471 -33.35 -13.16 13.88
C ARG A 471 -34.38 -12.30 14.58
N PHE A 472 -35.03 -11.41 13.84
CA PHE A 472 -36.09 -10.53 14.36
C PHE A 472 -37.03 -10.07 13.25
N ARG A 473 -38.19 -9.53 13.68
CA ARG A 473 -39.16 -8.85 12.82
C ARG A 473 -39.00 -7.35 12.99
N THR A 474 -38.99 -6.63 11.87
CA THR A 474 -38.87 -5.16 11.85
C THR A 474 -40.06 -4.51 12.57
N PRO A 475 -39.83 -3.54 13.46
CA PRO A 475 -40.87 -2.68 14.00
C PRO A 475 -41.63 -1.97 12.88
N ASP A 476 -42.94 -1.74 13.08
CA ASP A 476 -43.74 -1.14 12.01
C ASP A 476 -43.32 0.30 11.72
N ASP A 477 -42.93 1.07 12.73
CA ASP A 477 -42.46 2.45 12.63
C ASP A 477 -41.08 2.57 11.92
N TRP A 478 -40.32 1.47 11.82
CA TRP A 478 -39.03 1.46 11.15
C TRP A 478 -39.13 1.10 9.66
N LYS A 479 -40.30 0.74 9.18
CA LYS A 479 -40.53 0.35 7.78
C LYS A 479 -40.62 1.56 6.85
N VAL A 480 -39.71 2.50 6.98
CA VAL A 480 -39.69 3.76 6.22
C VAL A 480 -38.73 3.63 5.04
N GLY A 481 -39.29 3.50 3.84
CA GLY A 481 -38.53 3.57 2.59
C GLY A 481 -38.05 2.22 2.02
N PRO A 482 -37.50 2.24 0.80
CA PRO A 482 -37.09 1.03 0.08
C PRO A 482 -35.84 0.40 0.70
N GLY A 483 -35.81 -0.93 0.76
CA GLY A 483 -34.67 -1.72 1.22
C GLY A 483 -34.69 -2.14 2.67
N ILE A 484 -35.75 -1.80 3.45
CA ILE A 484 -35.97 -2.35 4.79
C ILE A 484 -36.90 -3.56 4.64
N ARG A 485 -36.40 -4.73 5.11
CA ARG A 485 -37.17 -5.99 5.03
C ARG A 485 -38.08 -6.15 6.22
N GLN A 486 -39.16 -6.93 6.04
CA GLN A 486 -40.12 -7.25 7.12
C GLN A 486 -39.52 -8.18 8.19
N ARG A 487 -38.57 -9.05 7.77
CA ARG A 487 -37.86 -9.99 8.65
C ARG A 487 -36.41 -10.03 8.28
N TYR A 488 -35.57 -10.21 9.29
CA TYR A 488 -34.13 -10.40 9.16
C TYR A 488 -33.72 -11.69 9.85
N SER A 489 -32.88 -12.50 9.20
CA SER A 489 -32.26 -13.72 9.73
C SER A 489 -30.76 -13.66 9.49
N ASP A 490 -29.97 -14.44 10.23
CA ASP A 490 -28.54 -14.58 10.11
C ASP A 490 -27.78 -13.25 10.25
N MET A 491 -28.29 -12.36 11.12
CA MET A 491 -27.71 -11.06 11.35
C MET A 491 -26.68 -11.12 12.47
N ILE A 492 -25.46 -10.66 12.22
CA ILE A 492 -24.33 -10.69 13.13
C ILE A 492 -23.78 -9.29 13.41
N PHE A 493 -23.13 -9.11 14.56
CA PHE A 493 -22.40 -7.89 14.91
C PHE A 493 -20.89 -8.07 14.86
N ASP A 494 -20.36 -9.30 14.89
CA ASP A 494 -18.94 -9.57 14.79
C ASP A 494 -18.50 -9.71 13.31
N ARG A 495 -17.42 -9.01 12.97
CA ARG A 495 -16.81 -9.08 11.62
C ARG A 495 -16.09 -10.40 11.38
N LYS A 496 -15.58 -11.05 12.44
CA LYS A 496 -14.89 -12.33 12.35
C LYS A 496 -15.83 -13.44 11.93
N ASP A 497 -17.05 -13.47 12.49
CA ASP A 497 -18.09 -14.44 12.14
C ASP A 497 -18.48 -14.39 10.66
N ARG A 498 -18.33 -13.24 10.00
CA ARG A 498 -18.57 -13.09 8.56
C ARG A 498 -17.48 -13.73 7.70
N SER A 499 -16.23 -13.72 8.15
CA SER A 499 -15.13 -14.33 7.39
C SER A 499 -15.25 -15.85 7.34
N GLU A 500 -15.87 -16.45 8.36
CA GLU A 500 -16.07 -17.90 8.45
C GLU A 500 -17.32 -18.39 7.70
N ASN A 501 -18.32 -17.53 7.52
CA ASN A 501 -19.57 -17.91 6.86
C ASN A 501 -20.16 -16.78 6.02
N ALA A 502 -20.04 -16.90 4.68
CA ALA A 502 -20.47 -15.88 3.72
C ALA A 502 -21.99 -15.63 3.68
N SER A 503 -22.82 -16.51 4.25
CA SER A 503 -24.29 -16.34 4.31
C SER A 503 -24.73 -15.33 5.37
N LYS A 504 -23.92 -15.09 6.40
CA LYS A 504 -24.23 -14.17 7.50
C LYS A 504 -24.12 -12.70 7.07
N ARG A 505 -25.02 -11.87 7.58
CA ARG A 505 -25.11 -10.44 7.25
C ARG A 505 -24.73 -9.58 8.44
N LEU A 506 -23.78 -8.68 8.23
CA LEU A 506 -23.30 -7.78 9.27
C LEU A 506 -24.30 -6.65 9.55
N LEU A 507 -24.61 -6.43 10.84
CA LEU A 507 -25.32 -5.27 11.34
C LEU A 507 -24.32 -4.25 11.91
N GLY A 508 -24.43 -3.01 11.45
CA GLY A 508 -23.59 -1.92 11.93
C GLY A 508 -24.12 -0.56 11.52
N VAL A 509 -23.42 0.48 11.89
CA VAL A 509 -23.74 1.86 11.48
C VAL A 509 -23.70 1.94 9.95
N GLY A 510 -24.73 2.56 9.34
CA GLY A 510 -24.96 2.59 7.89
C GLY A 510 -25.83 1.44 7.37
N HIS A 511 -26.16 0.45 8.19
CA HIS A 511 -27.23 -0.50 7.87
C HIS A 511 -28.57 0.14 8.19
N LYS A 512 -29.46 0.26 7.19
CA LYS A 512 -30.74 1.02 7.28
C LYS A 512 -31.56 0.73 8.54
N ILE A 513 -31.56 -0.51 9.04
CA ILE A 513 -32.31 -0.89 10.22
C ILE A 513 -31.68 -0.36 11.52
N ILE A 514 -30.36 -0.32 11.60
CA ILE A 514 -29.62 0.28 12.71
C ILE A 514 -29.83 1.80 12.71
N ASP A 515 -29.78 2.42 11.53
CA ASP A 515 -29.98 3.86 11.40
C ASP A 515 -31.40 4.28 11.84
N GLN A 516 -32.40 3.46 11.62
CA GLN A 516 -33.76 3.71 12.14
C GLN A 516 -33.82 3.59 13.67
N ALA A 517 -33.14 2.61 14.26
CA ALA A 517 -33.06 2.49 15.72
C ALA A 517 -32.35 3.71 16.35
N ILE A 518 -31.25 4.17 15.73
CA ILE A 518 -30.51 5.37 16.18
C ILE A 518 -31.40 6.61 16.03
N LYS A 519 -32.09 6.76 14.90
CA LYS A 519 -33.02 7.88 14.67
C LYS A 519 -34.10 7.93 15.75
N GLN A 520 -34.79 6.81 15.99
CA GLN A 520 -35.79 6.74 17.03
C GLN A 520 -35.26 7.06 18.42
N ALA A 521 -34.01 6.64 18.74
CA ALA A 521 -33.38 6.95 20.00
C ALA A 521 -33.04 8.46 20.14
N LYS A 522 -32.61 9.11 19.04
CA LYS A 522 -32.33 10.55 19.01
C LYS A 522 -33.57 11.44 19.18
N ASP A 523 -34.73 10.96 18.76
CA ASP A 523 -36.01 11.69 18.88
C ASP A 523 -36.55 11.73 20.34
N ARG A 524 -35.89 11.02 21.28
CA ARG A 524 -36.24 11.06 22.70
C ARG A 524 -35.59 12.26 23.37
N SER A 525 -36.37 12.97 24.18
CA SER A 525 -35.91 14.07 25.03
C SER A 525 -35.04 13.57 26.21
N ALA A 526 -34.28 14.46 26.83
CA ALA A 526 -33.54 14.17 28.04
C ALA A 526 -34.44 13.57 29.14
N ALA A 527 -33.92 12.55 29.81
CA ALA A 527 -34.68 11.79 30.79
C ALA A 527 -33.90 11.52 32.07
N ILE A 528 -34.63 11.43 33.18
CA ILE A 528 -34.12 10.90 34.44
C ILE A 528 -34.55 9.43 34.51
N ALA A 529 -33.56 8.52 34.65
CA ALA A 529 -33.81 7.11 34.83
C ALA A 529 -33.39 6.69 36.24
N THR A 530 -34.31 6.09 36.97
CA THR A 530 -34.04 5.50 38.29
C THR A 530 -33.59 4.06 38.13
N ILE A 531 -32.48 3.69 38.74
CA ILE A 531 -31.87 2.37 38.64
C ILE A 531 -31.58 1.85 40.07
N PRO A 532 -31.79 0.55 40.37
CA PRO A 532 -31.45 0.01 41.68
C PRO A 532 -29.99 0.25 42.04
N ASP A 533 -29.75 0.69 43.27
CA ASP A 533 -28.40 0.97 43.80
C ASP A 533 -27.46 -0.26 43.73
N GLN A 534 -28.03 -1.49 43.85
CA GLN A 534 -27.31 -2.74 43.67
C GLN A 534 -26.74 -2.90 42.23
N ILE A 535 -27.34 -2.23 41.24
CA ILE A 535 -26.92 -2.28 39.83
C ILE A 535 -26.09 -1.07 39.48
N LEU A 536 -26.49 0.10 39.92
CA LEU A 536 -25.80 1.37 39.71
C LEU A 536 -25.52 2.01 41.08
N PRO A 537 -24.37 1.72 41.69
CA PRO A 537 -24.07 2.21 43.04
C PRO A 537 -23.85 3.73 43.12
N HIS A 538 -23.51 4.38 42.01
CA HIS A 538 -23.24 5.81 41.95
C HIS A 538 -23.99 6.47 40.80
N PRO A 539 -24.53 7.69 40.95
CA PRO A 539 -25.21 8.38 39.88
C PRO A 539 -24.27 8.67 38.69
N ILE A 540 -24.84 8.65 37.49
CA ILE A 540 -24.17 9.04 36.25
C ILE A 540 -24.98 10.13 35.60
N ILE A 541 -24.32 11.26 35.31
CA ILE A 541 -24.92 12.36 34.57
C ILE A 541 -24.29 12.38 33.18
N VAL A 542 -25.14 12.31 32.16
CA VAL A 542 -24.69 12.27 30.77
C VAL A 542 -24.89 13.63 30.15
N PHE A 543 -23.81 14.17 29.62
CA PHE A 543 -23.75 15.45 28.94
C PHE A 543 -23.47 15.26 27.46
N ARG A 544 -24.03 16.16 26.66
CA ARG A 544 -23.74 16.37 25.26
C ARG A 544 -22.97 17.68 25.11
N ILE A 545 -21.81 17.64 24.49
CA ILE A 545 -20.99 18.81 24.21
C ILE A 545 -21.12 19.11 22.72
N ILE A 546 -21.57 20.32 22.40
CA ILE A 546 -21.80 20.79 21.04
C ILE A 546 -20.92 21.99 20.74
N GLU A 547 -20.58 22.20 19.49
CA GLU A 547 -19.88 23.40 19.02
C GLU A 547 -20.91 24.46 18.59
N ARG A 548 -20.86 25.66 19.16
CA ARG A 548 -21.77 26.77 18.82
C ARG A 548 -21.39 27.52 17.54
N VAL A 549 -20.15 27.39 17.08
CA VAL A 549 -19.67 28.06 15.87
C VAL A 549 -19.90 27.15 14.67
N THR A 550 -20.67 27.63 13.71
CA THR A 550 -21.31 26.84 12.65
C THR A 550 -20.45 26.44 11.47
N ASP A 551 -19.11 26.57 11.48
CA ASP A 551 -18.32 26.20 10.30
C ASP A 551 -16.96 25.54 10.65
N PRO A 552 -16.70 24.31 10.23
CA PRO A 552 -17.59 23.25 9.78
C PRO A 552 -18.33 22.55 10.95
N VAL A 553 -19.49 21.98 10.69
CA VAL A 553 -20.26 21.21 11.70
C VAL A 553 -19.41 20.09 12.26
N LYS A 554 -19.00 20.23 13.52
CA LYS A 554 -18.29 19.17 14.24
C LYS A 554 -19.27 18.22 14.89
N PRO A 555 -18.95 16.91 14.96
CA PRO A 555 -19.82 15.94 15.64
C PRO A 555 -19.90 16.26 17.14
N ASP A 556 -21.09 16.08 17.69
CA ASP A 556 -21.35 16.17 19.12
C ASP A 556 -20.54 15.12 19.88
N VAL A 557 -20.13 15.43 21.09
CA VAL A 557 -19.42 14.49 21.96
C VAL A 557 -20.25 14.20 23.20
N ILE A 558 -20.41 12.92 23.51
CA ILE A 558 -21.16 12.46 24.69
C ILE A 558 -20.18 12.09 25.79
N VAL A 559 -20.41 12.61 26.99
CA VAL A 559 -19.57 12.35 28.17
C VAL A 559 -20.46 11.99 29.36
N GLY A 560 -20.14 10.92 30.05
CA GLY A 560 -20.73 10.59 31.33
C GLY A 560 -19.86 11.06 32.48
N VAL A 561 -20.43 11.70 33.48
CA VAL A 561 -19.78 12.02 34.75
C VAL A 561 -20.34 11.11 35.82
N LYS A 562 -19.49 10.21 36.35
CA LYS A 562 -19.84 9.33 37.47
C LYS A 562 -19.48 10.02 38.78
N VAL A 563 -20.45 10.22 39.63
CA VAL A 563 -20.27 10.86 40.94
C VAL A 563 -19.95 9.80 41.98
N GLN A 564 -18.78 9.88 42.62
CA GLN A 564 -18.33 8.94 43.66
C GLN A 564 -18.02 9.68 44.94
N GLU A 565 -18.69 9.36 46.05
CA GLU A 565 -18.56 10.11 47.33
C GLU A 565 -17.14 10.16 47.92
N MET A 566 -16.33 9.08 47.71
CA MET A 566 -14.99 9.00 48.29
C MET A 566 -13.85 9.30 47.31
N GLU A 567 -14.04 9.09 46.01
CA GLU A 567 -13.00 9.18 44.97
C GLU A 567 -13.13 10.46 44.11
N GLY A 568 -14.19 11.25 44.33
CA GLY A 568 -14.54 12.37 43.51
C GLY A 568 -15.22 11.96 42.17
N GLU A 569 -15.32 12.92 41.27
CA GLU A 569 -16.01 12.71 39.98
C GLU A 569 -15.09 12.09 38.96
N LYS A 570 -15.60 11.07 38.24
CA LYS A 570 -14.90 10.37 37.16
C LYS A 570 -15.57 10.62 35.82
N MET A 571 -14.81 11.11 34.86
CA MET A 571 -15.26 11.32 33.49
C MET A 571 -15.17 10.02 32.67
N LEU A 572 -16.28 9.66 32.01
CA LEU A 572 -16.36 8.54 31.06
C LEU A 572 -16.56 9.12 29.66
N LYS A 573 -15.61 8.89 28.77
CA LYS A 573 -15.73 9.28 27.36
C LYS A 573 -16.85 8.44 26.69
N ASP A 574 -17.34 8.87 25.58
CA ASP A 574 -18.46 8.29 24.83
C ASP A 574 -18.43 6.74 24.76
N TRP A 575 -17.34 6.14 24.28
CA TRP A 575 -17.19 4.69 24.21
C TRP A 575 -16.99 4.01 25.56
N GLN A 576 -16.41 4.69 26.55
CA GLN A 576 -16.28 4.19 27.92
C GLN A 576 -17.64 4.15 28.60
N LEU A 577 -18.44 5.18 28.37
CA LEU A 577 -19.83 5.24 28.84
C LEU A 577 -20.66 4.11 28.22
N LEU A 578 -20.57 3.91 26.89
CA LEU A 578 -21.25 2.82 26.21
C LEU A 578 -20.89 1.45 26.79
N LYS A 579 -19.58 1.18 26.95
CA LYS A 579 -19.14 -0.09 27.56
C LYS A 579 -19.61 -0.24 28.99
N TYR A 580 -19.53 0.80 29.78
CA TYR A 580 -20.03 0.76 31.15
C TYR A 580 -21.53 0.47 31.20
N LEU A 581 -22.34 1.15 30.41
CA LEU A 581 -23.79 0.90 30.32
C LEU A 581 -24.11 -0.53 29.85
N ASN A 582 -23.30 -1.08 28.94
CA ASN A 582 -23.45 -2.48 28.47
C ASN A 582 -23.14 -3.52 29.57
N THR A 583 -22.39 -3.16 30.62
CA THR A 583 -22.16 -4.06 31.78
C THR A 583 -23.34 -4.12 32.74
N LEU A 584 -24.24 -3.13 32.67
CA LEU A 584 -25.40 -3.13 33.55
C LEU A 584 -26.40 -4.24 33.15
N PRO A 585 -26.87 -5.05 34.11
CA PRO A 585 -27.79 -6.16 33.78
C PRO A 585 -29.11 -5.65 33.29
N LEU A 586 -29.51 -6.01 32.07
CA LEU A 586 -30.81 -5.72 31.49
C LEU A 586 -31.89 -6.57 32.16
N ARG A 587 -32.66 -5.99 33.06
CA ARG A 587 -33.84 -6.66 33.63
C ARG A 587 -35.14 -6.07 33.05
N ARG A 588 -36.02 -6.93 32.52
CA ARG A 588 -37.32 -6.55 31.93
C ARG A 588 -38.28 -5.81 32.86
N ASN A 589 -38.05 -5.85 34.17
CA ASN A 589 -38.97 -5.34 35.19
C ASN A 589 -38.75 -3.89 35.61
N PHE A 590 -37.78 -3.18 35.02
CA PHE A 590 -37.45 -1.80 35.42
C PHE A 590 -38.31 -0.70 34.76
N MET A 591 -39.33 -1.05 34.03
CA MET A 591 -40.26 -0.08 33.43
C MET A 591 -41.37 0.35 34.38
N ARG A 592 -41.06 0.67 35.65
CA ARG A 592 -42.02 1.33 36.52
C ARG A 592 -41.67 2.82 36.58
N GLU A 593 -42.67 3.69 36.36
CA GLU A 593 -42.57 5.11 36.67
C GLU A 593 -42.45 5.26 38.19
N ASN A 594 -41.24 5.41 38.69
CA ASN A 594 -41.01 5.79 40.08
C ASN A 594 -40.66 7.27 40.11
N SER A 595 -41.43 8.08 40.81
CA SER A 595 -41.09 9.47 41.11
C SER A 595 -39.94 9.49 42.11
N LEU A 596 -38.95 10.33 41.88
CA LEU A 596 -37.89 10.62 42.85
C LEU A 596 -38.51 11.24 44.12
N SER A 597 -37.99 10.84 45.27
CA SER A 597 -38.34 11.52 46.52
C SER A 597 -37.88 13.00 46.45
N PRO A 598 -38.53 13.91 47.19
CA PRO A 598 -38.06 15.30 47.24
C PRO A 598 -36.61 15.44 47.67
N GLU A 599 -36.13 14.58 48.55
CA GLU A 599 -34.74 14.53 49.00
C GLU A 599 -33.77 14.05 47.91
N ASP A 600 -34.15 13.00 47.18
CA ASP A 600 -33.35 12.52 46.05
C ASP A 600 -33.32 13.54 44.91
N MET A 601 -34.39 14.27 44.70
CA MET A 601 -34.44 15.31 43.69
C MET A 601 -33.47 16.48 44.04
N GLU A 602 -33.33 16.85 45.28
CA GLU A 602 -32.40 17.88 45.73
C GLU A 602 -30.94 17.38 45.60
N LYS A 603 -30.67 16.15 46.02
CA LYS A 603 -29.38 15.48 45.81
C LYS A 603 -29.01 15.42 44.34
N ALA A 604 -29.98 15.08 43.47
CA ALA A 604 -29.72 15.01 42.00
C ALA A 604 -29.41 16.39 41.41
N ARG A 605 -30.08 17.46 41.90
CA ARG A 605 -29.75 18.84 41.48
C ARG A 605 -28.36 19.26 41.89
N THR A 606 -27.94 18.93 43.11
CA THR A 606 -26.60 19.22 43.60
C THR A 606 -25.55 18.50 42.79
N ALA A 607 -25.70 17.17 42.60
CA ALA A 607 -24.82 16.36 41.80
C ALA A 607 -24.72 16.84 40.34
N LEU A 608 -25.83 17.31 39.76
CA LEU A 608 -25.86 17.91 38.45
C LEU A 608 -24.98 19.16 38.36
N SER A 609 -25.16 20.10 39.29
CA SER A 609 -24.39 21.36 39.35
C SER A 609 -22.89 21.09 39.52
N GLU A 610 -22.53 20.16 40.40
CA GLU A 610 -21.16 19.75 40.64
C GLU A 610 -20.53 19.10 39.42
N SER A 611 -21.23 18.18 38.80
CA SER A 611 -20.76 17.47 37.58
C SER A 611 -20.61 18.42 36.39
N GLU A 612 -21.50 19.39 36.24
CA GLU A 612 -21.37 20.41 35.19
C GLU A 612 -20.14 21.29 35.42
N ALA A 613 -19.94 21.73 36.68
CA ALA A 613 -18.77 22.54 37.07
C ALA A 613 -17.46 21.73 36.87
N PHE A 614 -17.46 20.44 37.22
CA PHE A 614 -16.35 19.54 37.00
C PHE A 614 -16.02 19.40 35.51
N LEU A 615 -17.04 19.16 34.67
CA LEU A 615 -16.87 19.00 33.22
C LEU A 615 -16.34 20.29 32.57
N LYS A 616 -16.87 21.47 32.99
CA LYS A 616 -16.41 22.78 32.51
C LYS A 616 -14.91 22.99 32.76
N LYS A 617 -14.43 22.59 33.93
CA LYS A 617 -12.98 22.70 34.28
C LYS A 617 -12.09 21.77 33.48
N ARG A 618 -12.63 20.69 32.94
CA ARG A 618 -11.88 19.64 32.21
C ARG A 618 -12.17 19.54 30.70
N LEU A 619 -12.83 20.55 30.13
CA LEU A 619 -13.11 20.59 28.70
C LEU A 619 -11.84 20.50 27.86
N ASP A 620 -10.77 21.13 28.30
CA ASP A 620 -9.48 21.11 27.61
C ASP A 620 -8.83 19.72 27.59
N ASP A 621 -9.06 18.91 28.62
CA ASP A 621 -8.57 17.52 28.70
C ASP A 621 -9.17 16.62 27.61
N LEU A 622 -10.33 17.00 27.08
CA LEU A 622 -11.01 16.26 26.00
C LEU A 622 -10.42 16.54 24.61
N LYS A 623 -9.61 17.60 24.46
CA LYS A 623 -8.96 17.98 23.19
C LYS A 623 -9.94 18.02 22.00
N LEU A 624 -11.15 18.52 22.22
CA LEU A 624 -12.24 18.49 21.23
C LEU A 624 -11.97 19.37 20.00
N GLY A 625 -11.05 20.33 20.11
CA GLY A 625 -10.81 21.34 19.07
C GLY A 625 -12.02 22.24 18.82
N PHE A 626 -12.99 22.31 19.74
CA PHE A 626 -14.12 23.22 19.69
C PHE A 626 -13.65 24.64 20.03
N ARG A 627 -14.25 25.64 19.36
CA ARG A 627 -13.95 27.06 19.62
C ARG A 627 -14.83 27.62 20.72
N VAL A 628 -16.11 27.25 20.69
CA VAL A 628 -17.11 27.70 21.68
C VAL A 628 -17.96 26.49 22.06
N PRO A 629 -17.45 25.62 22.96
CA PRO A 629 -18.20 24.45 23.42
C PRO A 629 -19.40 24.86 24.27
N ASP A 630 -20.54 24.22 24.04
CA ASP A 630 -21.72 24.30 24.88
C ASP A 630 -22.04 22.93 25.48
N ILE A 631 -22.54 22.90 26.72
CA ILE A 631 -22.80 21.69 27.47
C ILE A 631 -24.30 21.56 27.70
N GLU A 632 -24.90 20.51 27.16
CA GLU A 632 -26.32 20.20 27.37
C GLU A 632 -26.44 18.89 28.17
N ILE A 633 -27.43 18.83 29.08
CA ILE A 633 -27.75 17.62 29.82
C ILE A 633 -28.55 16.70 28.90
N LEU A 634 -28.09 15.45 28.77
CA LEU A 634 -28.77 14.45 27.95
C LEU A 634 -29.56 13.44 28.78
N ALA A 635 -29.01 12.98 29.90
CA ALA A 635 -29.66 12.04 30.80
C ALA A 635 -29.06 12.07 32.21
N VAL A 636 -29.86 11.69 33.19
CA VAL A 636 -29.45 11.46 34.58
C VAL A 636 -29.84 10.02 34.96
N LEU A 637 -28.85 9.19 35.30
CA LEU A 637 -29.03 7.85 35.82
C LEU A 637 -28.87 7.91 37.34
N TRP A 638 -29.97 7.76 38.09
CA TRP A 638 -29.98 7.96 39.52
C TRP A 638 -30.22 6.64 40.28
N PRO A 639 -29.29 6.27 41.23
CA PRO A 639 -29.49 5.09 42.06
C PRO A 639 -30.60 5.30 43.06
N ILE A 640 -31.49 4.33 43.20
CA ILE A 640 -32.51 4.32 44.23
C ILE A 640 -32.50 2.98 44.97
N CYS A 641 -32.76 3.03 46.28
CA CYS A 641 -32.93 1.82 47.06
C CYS A 641 -34.30 1.20 46.71
N PHE A 642 -34.28 -0.01 46.13
CA PHE A 642 -35.50 -0.76 45.94
C PHE A 642 -35.72 -1.67 47.15
N PRO A 643 -36.87 -1.61 47.83
CA PRO A 643 -37.16 -2.62 48.84
C PRO A 643 -37.12 -4.00 48.18
N GLU A 644 -36.41 -4.92 48.80
CA GLU A 644 -36.41 -6.33 48.38
C GLU A 644 -37.85 -6.84 48.27
N ILE A 645 -38.20 -7.36 47.08
CA ILE A 645 -39.47 -8.05 46.84
C ILE A 645 -39.27 -9.53 47.16
#